data_f2a1e2d7bc129be55075b0af09ece257
#
_entry.id   f2a1e2d7bc129be55075b0af09ece257
#
_cell.length_a   1.000
_cell.length_b   1.000
_cell.length_c   1.000
_cell.angle_alpha   90.00
_cell.angle_beta   90.00
_cell.angle_gamma   90.00
#
_symmetry.space_group_name_H-M   'P 1'
#
loop_
_entity.id
_entity.type
_entity.pdbx_description
1 polymer ?
#
loop_
_entity_poly.entity_id
_entity_poly.type
_entity_poly.pdbx_seq_one_letter_code
_entity_poly.pdbx_strand_id
1 'polypeptide(L)'
;MSDPETLTVASAQPIELVLTSLGSTAHGLTTEDAGRRLDALGPNVLVIRRVTALGVFLRQVRNPLLILLIGAAAVSGATGDPTDAVIIGFIVALSVGLGFVNELRAERAAAALHANIHHETVVWRDGARRRIDVAELVPGDVVELAVGGIVPADLRLIDVTQLECDEAVLTGESAPVAKTTTPSTDDPMGAEACCAFMGTIVHQGSARGVVVATGPRTEFGKIATGLGERPARTAFQLGLQQFSKLLVVVAGVLTVSIFVINIALHRPLIDALLFSLAIAIGITPQLLPAIVSVSLATGSRQLAKSRVLVKRLVTIEDLGNIELLFTDKTGTLTEGSISFDRALDEHGTASNETLLLGLACNESVMSPTGPVGGNALDQAMLAAPKAATLITGVDGLDGYRRCGSLPFDHDRQLASVTAVRPDGTIALVTKGAPEVVLARCVGVPTSVASVLDQLFADGDRVIAVATKPLASTTPTPDDEHDLTFVGFITFIDRPKPDAGASIQKLNRLGIAVKIITGDNGAVAAKVCRDIGIPVERVLSGADLALLDDDALAAAIPFTTIFARVSPVQKSWIVKVARRDGADVAFLGDGVNDAVALHAADVGISVDSATDVAKDAADIVLLDKDLGVLADGVLEGRRIFANTLKYVLMATSSNFGNMFSAAGASLFLGFLPMLPSQILLNNLLYDVGQLAIPTDSVDAEVLARPASWDIAFLRRFMMVFGPVSSLFDFATFFVMIKILDASHSEFRTGWFVESLATQTLVIFLIRTHRVPFFRSRPSRAMLITPVATAAVGVALPFSPLAHVLGFTTLPVAFFLILLGMIAVYLVLIEAAKAQFYKHESSAPRQRPSHQQRHEHRVIRRAARFRPHRRPIAR
;
A
#
# COMPACT_ATOMS: atom_id res chain seq x y z
N MET A 1 10.75 31.03 28.83
CA MET A 1 10.18 29.73 29.15
C MET A 1 11.32 28.74 28.98
N SER A 2 11.78 28.13 30.09
CA SER A 2 12.83 27.10 30.05
C SER A 2 12.40 25.93 29.15
N ASP A 3 13.35 25.32 28.44
CA ASP A 3 13.16 24.14 27.62
C ASP A 3 12.25 23.11 28.31
N PRO A 4 11.24 22.55 27.63
CA PRO A 4 10.39 21.52 28.23
C PRO A 4 11.29 20.38 28.70
N GLU A 5 11.09 19.96 29.94
CA GLU A 5 11.83 18.88 30.59
C GLU A 5 11.95 17.67 29.63
N THR A 6 13.17 17.19 29.47
CA THR A 6 13.36 15.95 28.66
C THR A 6 12.69 14.80 29.40
N LEU A 7 12.23 13.80 28.70
CA LEU A 7 11.57 12.59 29.27
C LEU A 7 12.46 11.95 30.35
N THR A 8 13.78 12.01 30.18
CA THR A 8 14.79 11.54 31.16
C THR A 8 14.68 12.27 32.52
N VAL A 9 14.32 13.55 32.53
CA VAL A 9 14.11 14.29 33.78
C VAL A 9 12.76 13.90 34.39
N ALA A 10 11.73 13.72 33.55
CA ALA A 10 10.39 13.35 34.02
C ALA A 10 10.34 11.91 34.55
N SER A 11 11.16 11.00 34.07
CA SER A 11 11.24 9.60 34.54
C SER A 11 11.87 9.49 35.94
N ALA A 12 12.81 10.36 36.24
CA ALA A 12 13.52 10.38 37.54
C ALA A 12 12.74 11.09 38.67
N GLN A 13 11.65 11.82 38.34
CA GLN A 13 10.89 12.60 39.30
C GLN A 13 9.59 11.91 39.73
N PRO A 14 9.12 12.16 40.99
CA PRO A 14 7.75 11.81 41.39
C PRO A 14 6.72 12.52 40.50
N ILE A 15 5.61 11.82 40.23
CA ILE A 15 4.60 12.31 39.28
C ILE A 15 3.98 13.65 39.63
N GLU A 16 3.86 13.96 40.92
CA GLU A 16 3.31 15.25 41.39
C GLU A 16 4.21 16.43 40.98
N LEU A 17 5.52 16.22 40.96
CA LEU A 17 6.48 17.23 40.52
C LEU A 17 6.43 17.42 39.01
N VAL A 18 6.30 16.33 38.26
CA VAL A 18 6.16 16.37 36.80
C VAL A 18 4.88 17.10 36.39
N LEU A 19 3.74 16.81 37.04
CA LEU A 19 2.47 17.49 36.78
C LEU A 19 2.59 18.99 37.08
N THR A 20 3.25 19.35 38.21
CA THR A 20 3.45 20.73 38.59
C THR A 20 4.35 21.47 37.59
N SER A 21 5.45 20.86 37.14
CA SER A 21 6.39 21.47 36.18
C SER A 21 5.73 21.67 34.80
N LEU A 22 4.86 20.75 34.38
CA LEU A 22 4.08 20.88 33.17
C LEU A 22 2.87 21.82 33.33
N GLY A 23 2.60 22.35 34.52
CA GLY A 23 1.43 23.18 34.79
C GLY A 23 0.12 22.43 34.49
N SER A 24 0.06 21.16 34.88
CA SER A 24 -1.08 20.26 34.64
C SER A 24 -1.54 19.62 35.95
N THR A 25 -2.64 18.90 35.90
CA THR A 25 -3.20 18.14 37.03
C THR A 25 -3.52 16.69 36.57
N ALA A 26 -3.82 15.79 37.52
CA ALA A 26 -4.28 14.44 37.22
C ALA A 26 -5.62 14.41 36.43
N HIS A 27 -6.31 15.56 36.36
CA HIS A 27 -7.55 15.75 35.57
C HIS A 27 -7.30 16.48 34.25
N GLY A 28 -6.02 16.67 33.87
CA GLY A 28 -5.58 17.27 32.61
C GLY A 28 -5.57 18.80 32.63
N LEU A 29 -5.41 19.37 31.44
CA LEU A 29 -5.40 20.79 31.14
C LEU A 29 -6.83 21.31 30.93
N THR A 30 -6.97 22.66 30.97
CA THR A 30 -8.16 23.30 30.39
C THR A 30 -8.07 23.31 28.86
N THR A 31 -9.22 23.30 28.18
CA THR A 31 -9.25 23.38 26.70
C THR A 31 -8.56 24.66 26.19
N GLU A 32 -8.68 25.77 26.91
CA GLU A 32 -8.01 27.05 26.58
C GLU A 32 -6.49 26.96 26.68
N ASP A 33 -5.98 26.35 27.76
CA ASP A 33 -4.54 26.15 27.94
C ASP A 33 -3.95 25.24 26.89
N ALA A 34 -4.65 24.15 26.56
CA ALA A 34 -4.25 23.23 25.49
C ALA A 34 -4.19 23.95 24.14
N GLY A 35 -5.17 24.78 23.80
CA GLY A 35 -5.15 25.58 22.56
C GLY A 35 -3.97 26.54 22.51
N ARG A 36 -3.67 27.26 23.59
CA ARG A 36 -2.52 28.17 23.66
C ARG A 36 -1.17 27.44 23.50
N ARG A 37 -1.04 26.25 24.08
CA ARG A 37 0.15 25.39 23.92
C ARG A 37 0.27 24.86 22.50
N LEU A 38 -0.82 24.45 21.85
CA LEU A 38 -0.85 24.00 20.48
C LEU A 38 -0.37 25.08 19.49
N ASP A 39 -0.83 26.32 19.70
CA ASP A 39 -0.39 27.46 18.87
C ASP A 39 1.10 27.77 19.07
N ALA A 40 1.61 27.60 20.28
CA ALA A 40 3.01 27.91 20.62
C ALA A 40 4.00 26.81 20.24
N LEU A 41 3.62 25.53 20.37
CA LEU A 41 4.49 24.37 20.20
C LEU A 41 4.31 23.67 18.85
N GLY A 42 3.19 23.92 18.16
CA GLY A 42 2.77 23.26 16.93
C GLY A 42 2.13 21.89 17.18
N PRO A 43 1.58 21.27 16.13
CA PRO A 43 0.88 20.00 16.21
C PRO A 43 1.82 18.82 16.49
N ASN A 44 1.28 17.79 17.14
CA ASN A 44 1.98 16.53 17.41
C ASN A 44 2.08 15.67 16.15
N VAL A 45 2.99 16.04 15.24
CA VAL A 45 3.27 15.34 13.98
C VAL A 45 4.76 15.22 13.75
N LEU A 46 5.24 14.07 13.29
CA LEU A 46 6.67 13.80 13.17
C LEU A 46 7.36 14.57 12.05
N VAL A 47 6.87 14.58 10.86
CA VAL A 47 7.35 15.42 9.74
C VAL A 47 6.27 15.52 8.69
N ILE A 48 5.75 16.69 8.45
CA ILE A 48 5.01 16.95 7.22
C ILE A 48 6.05 17.26 6.14
N ARG A 49 6.29 16.34 5.22
CA ARG A 49 6.95 16.67 3.94
C ARG A 49 6.09 17.72 3.24
N ARG A 50 6.36 18.98 3.51
CA ARG A 50 5.71 20.08 2.79
C ARG A 50 6.16 20.00 1.33
N VAL A 51 5.22 19.71 0.44
CA VAL A 51 5.43 19.82 -0.99
C VAL A 51 5.72 21.28 -1.31
N THR A 52 7.00 21.59 -1.50
CA THR A 52 7.41 22.94 -1.88
C THR A 52 7.47 23.02 -3.41
N ALA A 53 6.82 24.02 -3.98
CA ALA A 53 6.86 24.27 -5.42
C ALA A 53 8.31 24.37 -5.94
N LEU A 54 9.21 25.00 -5.16
CA LEU A 54 10.63 25.10 -5.49
C LEU A 54 11.32 23.72 -5.54
N GLY A 55 10.98 22.80 -4.61
CA GLY A 55 11.54 21.45 -4.60
C GLY A 55 11.12 20.63 -5.82
N VAL A 56 9.87 20.74 -6.24
CA VAL A 56 9.36 20.11 -7.48
C VAL A 56 10.06 20.68 -8.69
N PHE A 57 10.16 22.02 -8.77
CA PHE A 57 10.84 22.70 -9.88
C PHE A 57 12.31 22.31 -10.00
N LEU A 58 13.07 22.29 -8.89
CA LEU A 58 14.48 21.90 -8.89
C LEU A 58 14.70 20.43 -9.28
N ARG A 59 13.76 19.54 -8.97
CA ARG A 59 13.82 18.14 -9.43
C ARG A 59 13.69 18.05 -10.94
N GLN A 60 12.78 18.83 -11.55
CA GLN A 60 12.64 18.89 -13.00
C GLN A 60 13.92 19.39 -13.66
N VAL A 61 14.46 20.51 -13.18
CA VAL A 61 15.68 21.11 -13.77
C VAL A 61 16.92 20.23 -13.60
N ARG A 62 17.01 19.42 -12.53
CA ARG A 62 18.10 18.46 -12.30
C ARG A 62 18.07 17.22 -13.20
N ASN A 63 17.09 17.10 -14.07
CA ASN A 63 17.09 16.03 -15.09
C ASN A 63 18.31 16.18 -16.00
N PRO A 64 19.18 15.16 -16.12
CA PRO A 64 20.39 15.24 -16.94
C PRO A 64 20.14 15.61 -18.39
N LEU A 65 19.01 15.19 -18.95
CA LEU A 65 18.64 15.49 -20.33
C LEU A 65 18.26 16.97 -20.53
N LEU A 66 17.57 17.57 -19.54
CA LEU A 66 17.25 18.98 -19.57
C LEU A 66 18.50 19.86 -19.41
N ILE A 67 19.43 19.43 -18.55
CA ILE A 67 20.73 20.12 -18.42
C ILE A 67 21.47 20.09 -19.75
N LEU A 68 21.50 18.99 -20.46
CA LEU A 68 22.07 18.85 -21.79
C LEU A 68 21.36 19.75 -22.81
N LEU A 69 20.02 19.86 -22.78
CA LEU A 69 19.25 20.75 -23.64
C LEU A 69 19.56 22.23 -23.39
N ILE A 70 19.63 22.62 -22.12
CA ILE A 70 20.00 23.98 -21.74
C ILE A 70 21.42 24.28 -22.23
N GLY A 71 22.33 23.32 -22.11
CA GLY A 71 23.67 23.40 -22.66
C GLY A 71 23.66 23.54 -24.18
N ALA A 72 22.85 22.75 -24.89
CA ALA A 72 22.70 22.83 -26.35
C ALA A 72 22.14 24.19 -26.80
N ALA A 73 21.11 24.71 -26.10
CA ALA A 73 20.57 26.05 -26.37
C ALA A 73 21.63 27.14 -26.15
N ALA A 74 22.44 27.05 -25.10
CA ALA A 74 23.53 27.98 -24.83
C ALA A 74 24.63 27.93 -25.91
N VAL A 75 25.00 26.72 -26.35
CA VAL A 75 25.96 26.53 -27.44
C VAL A 75 25.41 27.11 -28.75
N SER A 76 24.14 26.83 -29.12
CA SER A 76 23.48 27.37 -30.32
C SER A 76 23.46 28.89 -30.29
N GLY A 77 23.15 29.52 -29.15
CA GLY A 77 23.20 30.98 -29.01
C GLY A 77 24.60 31.56 -29.11
N ALA A 78 25.63 30.85 -28.60
CA ALA A 78 27.02 31.28 -28.66
C ALA A 78 27.65 31.14 -30.08
N THR A 79 27.14 30.21 -30.89
CA THR A 79 27.64 29.95 -32.26
C THR A 79 27.01 30.81 -33.35
N GLY A 80 26.10 31.73 -32.96
CA GLY A 80 25.55 32.75 -33.87
C GLY A 80 24.19 32.42 -34.47
N ASP A 81 23.50 31.41 -33.90
CA ASP A 81 22.09 31.13 -34.24
C ASP A 81 21.15 31.41 -33.04
N PRO A 82 20.86 32.71 -32.78
CA PRO A 82 20.05 33.10 -31.64
C PRO A 82 18.58 32.62 -31.78
N THR A 83 18.11 32.42 -33.03
CA THR A 83 16.73 32.01 -33.27
C THR A 83 16.46 30.58 -32.78
N ASP A 84 17.34 29.64 -33.17
CA ASP A 84 17.24 28.25 -32.69
C ASP A 84 17.44 28.18 -31.19
N ALA A 85 18.37 28.95 -30.62
CA ALA A 85 18.56 28.98 -29.15
C ALA A 85 17.32 29.44 -28.41
N VAL A 86 16.61 30.48 -28.90
CA VAL A 86 15.37 30.98 -28.31
C VAL A 86 14.24 29.95 -28.43
N ILE A 87 14.10 29.30 -29.58
CA ILE A 87 13.07 28.28 -29.83
C ILE A 87 13.31 27.08 -28.94
N ILE A 88 14.54 26.56 -28.88
CA ILE A 88 14.90 25.44 -27.98
C ILE A 88 14.64 25.84 -26.54
N GLY A 89 15.06 27.02 -26.11
CA GLY A 89 14.82 27.53 -24.75
C GLY A 89 13.34 27.64 -24.40
N PHE A 90 12.52 28.12 -25.33
CA PHE A 90 11.06 28.20 -25.16
C PHE A 90 10.41 26.81 -25.03
N ILE A 91 10.77 25.87 -25.90
CA ILE A 91 10.26 24.50 -25.87
C ILE A 91 10.67 23.81 -24.55
N VAL A 92 11.91 23.99 -24.10
CA VAL A 92 12.39 23.48 -22.81
C VAL A 92 11.59 24.09 -21.67
N ALA A 93 11.39 25.39 -21.65
CA ALA A 93 10.62 26.09 -20.64
C ALA A 93 9.16 25.59 -20.59
N LEU A 94 8.56 25.37 -21.76
CA LEU A 94 7.19 24.83 -21.85
C LEU A 94 7.11 23.37 -21.37
N SER A 95 8.07 22.52 -21.74
CA SER A 95 8.15 21.12 -21.29
C SER A 95 8.35 21.04 -19.77
N VAL A 96 9.30 21.84 -19.23
CA VAL A 96 9.54 21.92 -17.76
C VAL A 96 8.31 22.47 -17.05
N GLY A 97 7.67 23.50 -17.62
CA GLY A 97 6.45 24.11 -17.05
C GLY A 97 5.30 23.10 -17.01
N LEU A 98 5.08 22.34 -18.09
CA LEU A 98 4.04 21.31 -18.14
C LEU A 98 4.32 20.18 -17.15
N GLY A 99 5.55 19.67 -17.09
CA GLY A 99 5.99 18.67 -16.13
C GLY A 99 5.82 19.15 -14.70
N PHE A 100 6.26 20.37 -14.40
CA PHE A 100 6.15 21.00 -13.08
C PHE A 100 4.68 21.15 -12.62
N VAL A 101 3.81 21.67 -13.48
CA VAL A 101 2.39 21.84 -13.13
C VAL A 101 1.72 20.51 -12.85
N ASN A 102 1.99 19.50 -13.68
CA ASN A 102 1.41 18.17 -13.50
C ASN A 102 1.92 17.48 -12.23
N GLU A 103 3.24 17.51 -11.98
CA GLU A 103 3.83 16.92 -10.76
C GLU A 103 3.37 17.65 -9.50
N LEU A 104 3.32 18.99 -9.52
CA LEU A 104 2.84 19.79 -8.38
C LEU A 104 1.35 19.52 -8.07
N ARG A 105 0.50 19.38 -9.11
CA ARG A 105 -0.90 19.01 -8.92
C ARG A 105 -1.04 17.61 -8.35
N ALA A 106 -0.26 16.65 -8.82
CA ALA A 106 -0.27 15.27 -8.33
C ALA A 106 0.21 15.18 -6.87
N GLU A 107 1.33 15.83 -6.53
CA GLU A 107 1.85 15.85 -5.15
C GLU A 107 0.89 16.57 -4.18
N ARG A 108 0.26 17.68 -4.60
CA ARG A 108 -0.76 18.36 -3.77
C ARG A 108 -2.00 17.50 -3.57
N ALA A 109 -2.44 16.77 -4.60
CA ALA A 109 -3.57 15.85 -4.47
C ALA A 109 -3.25 14.70 -3.50
N ALA A 110 -2.02 14.16 -3.56
CA ALA A 110 -1.55 13.14 -2.63
C ALA A 110 -1.49 13.67 -1.18
N ALA A 111 -0.93 14.87 -0.98
CA ALA A 111 -0.86 15.50 0.34
C ALA A 111 -2.25 15.76 0.94
N ALA A 112 -3.23 16.18 0.14
CA ALA A 112 -4.61 16.41 0.60
C ALA A 112 -5.32 15.10 1.03
N LEU A 113 -4.96 13.96 0.42
CA LEU A 113 -5.50 12.64 0.81
C LEU A 113 -4.91 12.16 2.13
N HIS A 114 -3.61 12.37 2.36
CA HIS A 114 -2.97 12.05 3.64
C HIS A 114 -3.52 12.87 4.82
N ALA A 115 -3.95 14.09 4.57
CA ALA A 115 -4.54 14.94 5.61
C ALA A 115 -5.91 14.45 6.13
N ASN A 116 -6.54 13.49 5.48
CA ASN A 116 -7.83 12.91 5.89
C ASN A 116 -7.70 11.68 6.80
N ILE A 117 -6.48 11.29 7.18
CA ILE A 117 -6.25 10.18 8.13
C ILE A 117 -6.16 10.82 9.51
N HIS A 118 -7.22 10.68 10.30
CA HIS A 118 -7.26 11.15 11.69
C HIS A 118 -7.03 9.98 12.62
N HIS A 119 -6.08 10.13 13.53
CA HIS A 119 -5.91 9.24 14.68
C HIS A 119 -6.49 9.94 15.89
N GLU A 120 -7.49 9.33 16.53
CA GLU A 120 -8.10 9.89 17.72
C GLU A 120 -7.53 9.24 18.98
N THR A 121 -7.40 10.02 20.03
CA THR A 121 -7.03 9.54 21.37
C THR A 121 -7.97 10.11 22.42
N VAL A 122 -8.07 9.42 23.56
CA VAL A 122 -8.87 9.87 24.68
C VAL A 122 -7.99 10.67 25.65
N VAL A 123 -8.37 11.92 25.86
CA VAL A 123 -7.70 12.81 26.81
C VAL A 123 -8.63 13.28 27.92
N TRP A 124 -8.04 13.69 29.03
CA TRP A 124 -8.74 14.39 30.10
C TRP A 124 -8.46 15.89 29.95
N ARG A 125 -9.53 16.66 29.63
CA ARG A 125 -9.51 18.13 29.59
C ARG A 125 -10.73 18.67 30.31
N ASP A 126 -10.60 19.76 31.00
CA ASP A 126 -11.64 20.37 31.84
C ASP A 126 -12.25 19.37 32.84
N GLY A 127 -11.47 18.41 33.31
CA GLY A 127 -11.93 17.35 34.23
C GLY A 127 -12.83 16.27 33.61
N ALA A 128 -12.99 16.27 32.29
CA ALA A 128 -13.82 15.31 31.56
C ALA A 128 -13.05 14.57 30.46
N ARG A 129 -13.48 13.34 30.17
CA ARG A 129 -12.94 12.54 29.05
C ARG A 129 -13.40 13.12 27.71
N ARG A 130 -12.49 13.36 26.81
CA ARG A 130 -12.77 13.84 25.45
C ARG A 130 -11.97 13.07 24.43
N ARG A 131 -12.54 12.83 23.26
CA ARG A 131 -11.80 12.35 22.09
C ARG A 131 -11.29 13.54 21.30
N ILE A 132 -10.01 13.54 21.00
CA ILE A 132 -9.35 14.56 20.18
C ILE A 132 -8.46 13.90 19.13
N ASP A 133 -8.13 14.64 18.08
CA ASP A 133 -7.10 14.21 17.12
C ASP A 133 -5.73 14.17 17.81
N VAL A 134 -4.95 13.11 17.57
CA VAL A 134 -3.58 12.97 18.10
C VAL A 134 -2.70 14.17 17.75
N ALA A 135 -2.94 14.80 16.59
CA ALA A 135 -2.22 16.02 16.19
C ALA A 135 -2.48 17.22 17.13
N GLU A 136 -3.57 17.23 17.90
CA GLU A 136 -3.93 18.29 18.84
C GLU A 136 -3.34 18.08 20.26
N LEU A 137 -2.60 16.98 20.47
CA LEU A 137 -1.96 16.71 21.76
C LEU A 137 -0.83 17.70 22.06
N VAL A 138 -0.79 18.14 23.31
CA VAL A 138 0.24 19.07 23.80
C VAL A 138 0.84 18.55 25.11
N PRO A 139 2.09 18.92 25.43
CA PRO A 139 2.69 18.63 26.73
C PRO A 139 1.80 19.15 27.89
N GLY A 140 1.51 18.28 28.84
CA GLY A 140 0.58 18.51 29.95
C GLY A 140 -0.82 17.91 29.76
N ASP A 141 -1.22 17.46 28.57
CA ASP A 141 -2.44 16.66 28.41
C ASP A 141 -2.33 15.34 29.17
N VAL A 142 -3.43 14.85 29.71
CA VAL A 142 -3.51 13.50 30.30
C VAL A 142 -4.22 12.57 29.34
N VAL A 143 -3.49 11.57 28.87
CA VAL A 143 -3.96 10.58 27.87
C VAL A 143 -4.31 9.27 28.56
N GLU A 144 -5.33 8.60 28.07
CA GLU A 144 -5.73 7.25 28.49
C GLU A 144 -5.23 6.22 27.48
N LEU A 145 -4.52 5.21 27.97
CA LEU A 145 -3.98 4.11 27.18
C LEU A 145 -4.83 2.85 27.39
N ALA A 146 -5.13 2.15 26.32
CA ALA A 146 -5.87 0.89 26.33
C ALA A 146 -5.25 -0.13 25.37
N VAL A 147 -5.51 -1.39 25.59
CA VAL A 147 -5.00 -2.50 24.75
C VAL A 147 -5.28 -2.25 23.26
N GLY A 148 -4.26 -2.44 22.43
CA GLY A 148 -4.34 -2.25 21.00
C GLY A 148 -4.20 -0.80 20.53
N GLY A 149 -4.08 0.16 21.45
CA GLY A 149 -3.78 1.55 21.14
C GLY A 149 -2.29 1.78 20.88
N ILE A 150 -1.98 2.73 20.00
CA ILE A 150 -0.63 3.26 19.86
C ILE A 150 -0.46 4.38 20.87
N VAL A 151 0.68 4.40 21.56
CA VAL A 151 1.04 5.51 22.45
C VAL A 151 1.23 6.76 21.60
N PRO A 152 0.41 7.83 21.79
CA PRO A 152 0.31 8.92 20.83
C PRO A 152 1.39 10.01 20.99
N ALA A 153 2.10 9.98 22.11
CA ALA A 153 3.16 10.94 22.48
C ALA A 153 4.05 10.31 23.55
N ASP A 154 5.15 10.90 23.93
CA ASP A 154 5.92 10.42 25.09
C ASP A 154 5.21 10.81 26.38
N LEU A 155 4.88 9.80 27.19
CA LEU A 155 4.06 9.93 28.39
C LEU A 155 4.84 9.55 29.65
N ARG A 156 4.64 10.30 30.73
CA ARG A 156 4.94 9.88 32.10
C ARG A 156 3.68 9.30 32.73
N LEU A 157 3.71 8.02 33.16
CA LEU A 157 2.56 7.31 33.65
C LEU A 157 2.11 7.82 35.02
N ILE A 158 0.81 8.05 35.19
CA ILE A 158 0.15 8.53 36.41
C ILE A 158 -0.40 7.33 37.21
N ASP A 159 -1.12 6.47 36.52
CA ASP A 159 -1.62 5.19 37.06
C ASP A 159 -1.48 4.09 36.01
N VAL A 160 -1.33 2.85 36.51
CA VAL A 160 -1.07 1.69 35.66
C VAL A 160 -1.85 0.50 36.20
N THR A 161 -2.55 -0.20 35.32
CA THR A 161 -3.21 -1.47 35.61
C THR A 161 -2.66 -2.53 34.65
N GLN A 162 -1.63 -3.25 35.09
CA GLN A 162 -0.96 -4.33 34.34
C GLN A 162 -0.60 -3.94 32.91
N LEU A 163 -0.09 -2.72 32.73
CA LEU A 163 0.31 -2.22 31.42
C LEU A 163 1.60 -2.91 30.95
N GLU A 164 1.56 -3.45 29.76
CA GLU A 164 2.73 -3.89 28.98
C GLU A 164 2.73 -3.20 27.63
N CYS A 165 3.88 -2.68 27.23
CA CYS A 165 4.09 -2.02 25.94
C CYS A 165 5.09 -2.79 25.07
N ASP A 166 4.75 -3.00 23.80
CA ASP A 166 5.71 -3.46 22.80
C ASP A 166 6.54 -2.26 22.33
N GLU A 167 7.81 -2.29 22.70
CA GLU A 167 8.79 -1.23 22.40
C GLU A 167 9.77 -1.63 21.29
N ALA A 168 9.48 -2.68 20.53
CA ALA A 168 10.35 -3.18 19.46
C ALA A 168 10.72 -2.10 18.43
N VAL A 169 9.86 -1.10 18.24
CA VAL A 169 10.09 0.04 17.34
C VAL A 169 11.26 0.92 17.79
N LEU A 170 11.50 0.99 19.10
CA LEU A 170 12.57 1.82 19.70
C LEU A 170 13.80 0.98 20.06
N THR A 171 13.59 -0.17 20.68
CA THR A 171 14.67 -0.99 21.26
C THR A 171 15.16 -2.09 20.33
N GLY A 172 14.33 -2.52 19.38
CA GLY A 172 14.57 -3.71 18.55
C GLY A 172 14.25 -5.03 19.25
N GLU A 173 13.91 -5.01 20.55
CA GLU A 173 13.56 -6.19 21.35
C GLU A 173 12.07 -6.51 21.16
N SER A 174 11.76 -7.79 20.91
CA SER A 174 10.36 -8.21 20.61
C SER A 174 9.55 -8.55 21.87
N ALA A 175 10.15 -8.56 23.05
CA ALA A 175 9.43 -8.86 24.29
C ALA A 175 8.72 -7.59 24.80
N PRO A 176 7.41 -7.66 25.13
CA PRO A 176 6.73 -6.54 25.77
C PRO A 176 7.34 -6.16 27.11
N VAL A 177 7.38 -4.87 27.41
CA VAL A 177 7.97 -4.31 28.62
C VAL A 177 6.86 -3.94 29.61
N ALA A 178 6.90 -4.53 30.80
CA ALA A 178 5.96 -4.20 31.89
C ALA A 178 6.22 -2.77 32.40
N LYS A 179 5.15 -1.98 32.55
CA LYS A 179 5.21 -0.59 32.99
C LYS A 179 4.73 -0.39 34.43
N THR A 180 5.33 0.59 35.11
CA THR A 180 5.04 0.94 36.51
C THR A 180 4.86 2.43 36.65
N THR A 181 4.49 2.91 37.82
CA THR A 181 4.47 4.35 38.15
C THR A 181 5.71 4.82 38.94
N THR A 182 6.56 3.88 39.38
CA THR A 182 7.72 4.19 40.24
C THR A 182 8.81 4.88 39.45
N PRO A 183 9.38 6.02 39.93
CA PRO A 183 10.51 6.68 39.26
C PRO A 183 11.70 5.74 39.09
N SER A 184 12.37 5.82 37.96
CA SER A 184 13.58 5.03 37.66
C SER A 184 14.81 5.92 37.74
N THR A 185 15.81 5.54 38.58
CA THR A 185 17.02 6.30 38.80
C THR A 185 18.30 5.66 38.26
N ASP A 186 18.26 4.39 37.80
CA ASP A 186 19.48 3.58 37.66
C ASP A 186 19.80 3.07 36.26
N ASP A 187 19.04 3.40 35.22
CA ASP A 187 19.36 2.90 33.86
C ASP A 187 19.18 3.96 32.76
N PRO A 188 20.28 4.46 32.16
CA PRO A 188 20.23 5.47 31.09
C PRO A 188 19.74 4.92 29.73
N MET A 189 19.58 3.61 29.57
CA MET A 189 19.11 2.93 28.36
C MET A 189 18.05 1.88 28.63
N GLY A 190 17.80 1.55 29.89
CA GLY A 190 16.78 0.61 30.30
C GLY A 190 15.47 1.31 30.34
N ALA A 191 14.62 0.90 29.44
CA ALA A 191 13.20 1.11 29.44
C ALA A 191 12.74 1.85 30.72
N GLU A 192 12.58 3.12 30.64
CA GLU A 192 12.05 3.92 31.72
C GLU A 192 10.65 3.36 32.03
N ALA A 193 10.62 2.38 32.94
CA ALA A 193 9.43 1.58 33.24
C ALA A 193 8.22 2.44 33.62
N CYS A 194 8.45 3.67 34.04
CA CYS A 194 7.41 4.63 34.38
C CYS A 194 7.00 5.54 33.20
N CYS A 195 7.52 5.30 31.99
CA CYS A 195 7.20 6.06 30.78
C CYS A 195 6.64 5.15 29.68
N ALA A 196 5.81 5.72 28.82
CA ALA A 196 5.36 5.10 27.58
C ALA A 196 5.75 6.01 26.42
N PHE A 197 6.33 5.43 25.37
CA PHE A 197 6.95 6.16 24.27
C PHE A 197 6.06 6.23 23.04
N MET A 198 6.09 7.36 22.34
CA MET A 198 5.37 7.53 21.08
C MET A 198 5.68 6.41 20.09
N GLY A 199 4.62 5.87 19.47
CA GLY A 199 4.73 4.83 18.45
C GLY A 199 4.85 3.41 18.99
N THR A 200 4.96 3.20 20.31
CA THR A 200 4.89 1.88 20.95
C THR A 200 3.44 1.41 21.09
N ILE A 201 3.24 0.14 21.28
CA ILE A 201 1.91 -0.48 21.23
C ILE A 201 1.55 -1.00 22.61
N VAL A 202 0.35 -0.69 23.08
CA VAL A 202 -0.18 -1.27 24.32
C VAL A 202 -0.55 -2.73 24.08
N HIS A 203 0.27 -3.64 24.58
CA HIS A 203 0.10 -5.08 24.43
C HIS A 203 -0.93 -5.63 25.42
N GLN A 204 -0.87 -5.17 26.68
CA GLN A 204 -1.78 -5.60 27.76
C GLN A 204 -2.05 -4.45 28.74
N GLY A 205 -3.16 -4.52 29.46
CA GLY A 205 -3.52 -3.61 30.53
C GLY A 205 -4.03 -2.25 30.07
N SER A 206 -4.00 -1.29 31.00
CA SER A 206 -4.41 0.10 30.75
C SER A 206 -3.65 1.06 31.65
N ALA A 207 -3.57 2.33 31.24
CA ALA A 207 -2.93 3.37 32.05
C ALA A 207 -3.45 4.76 31.71
N ARG A 208 -3.18 5.72 32.59
CA ARG A 208 -3.19 7.16 32.26
C ARG A 208 -1.79 7.72 32.38
N GLY A 209 -1.42 8.59 31.45
CA GLY A 209 -0.13 9.25 31.45
C GLY A 209 -0.25 10.72 31.06
N VAL A 210 0.62 11.56 31.61
CA VAL A 210 0.74 12.97 31.20
C VAL A 210 1.74 13.08 30.04
N VAL A 211 1.38 13.81 29.01
CA VAL A 211 2.21 14.08 27.85
C VAL A 211 3.40 14.94 28.25
N VAL A 212 4.62 14.44 28.04
CA VAL A 212 5.88 15.15 28.30
C VAL A 212 6.45 15.74 27.01
N ALA A 213 6.46 14.97 25.92
CA ALA A 213 6.99 15.42 24.63
C ALA A 213 6.08 15.01 23.47
N THR A 214 6.06 15.84 22.42
CA THR A 214 5.23 15.65 21.21
C THR A 214 6.06 15.79 19.94
N GLY A 215 5.67 15.09 18.87
CA GLY A 215 6.23 15.20 17.53
C GLY A 215 7.75 14.95 17.47
N PRO A 216 8.53 15.85 16.83
CA PRO A 216 9.98 15.66 16.66
C PRO A 216 10.79 15.64 17.97
N ARG A 217 10.16 16.02 19.09
CA ARG A 217 10.81 16.06 20.42
C ARG A 217 10.66 14.74 21.18
N THR A 218 9.82 13.82 20.74
CA THR A 218 9.71 12.46 21.30
C THR A 218 10.96 11.64 21.02
N GLU A 219 11.21 10.58 21.78
CA GLU A 219 12.32 9.66 21.52
C GLU A 219 12.22 9.05 20.12
N PHE A 220 11.03 8.63 19.72
CA PHE A 220 10.78 8.17 18.35
C PHE A 220 11.03 9.26 17.31
N GLY A 221 10.64 10.50 17.59
CA GLY A 221 10.86 11.65 16.70
C GLY A 221 12.35 11.96 16.49
N LYS A 222 13.18 11.83 17.52
CA LYS A 222 14.64 11.97 17.44
C LYS A 222 15.26 10.90 16.52
N ILE A 223 14.82 9.65 16.66
CA ILE A 223 15.25 8.53 15.80
C ILE A 223 14.78 8.75 14.36
N ALA A 224 13.51 9.09 14.15
CA ALA A 224 12.92 9.29 12.84
C ALA A 224 13.57 10.43 12.03
N THR A 225 14.02 11.48 12.70
CA THR A 225 14.78 12.58 12.07
C THR A 225 16.19 12.17 11.66
N GLY A 226 16.80 11.21 12.35
CA GLY A 226 18.14 10.65 12.05
C GLY A 226 18.15 9.54 11.01
N LEU A 227 17.11 8.76 10.95
CA LEU A 227 16.97 7.62 10.04
C LEU A 227 16.08 8.01 8.86
N GLY A 228 16.63 8.71 7.89
CA GLY A 228 15.94 8.94 6.61
C GLY A 228 15.72 7.63 5.84
N GLU A 229 15.08 6.63 6.42
CA GLU A 229 14.78 5.36 5.78
C GLU A 229 13.83 5.56 4.59
N ARG A 230 14.37 5.31 3.41
CA ARG A 230 13.57 5.24 2.20
C ARG A 230 12.75 3.95 2.24
N PRO A 231 11.42 4.02 2.15
CA PRO A 231 10.57 2.83 2.10
C PRO A 231 11.04 1.88 0.99
N ALA A 232 10.88 0.59 1.19
CA ALA A 232 11.24 -0.42 0.19
C ALA A 232 10.56 -0.11 -1.15
N ARG A 233 11.31 -0.25 -2.25
CA ARG A 233 10.76 0.03 -3.59
C ARG A 233 9.74 -1.04 -3.96
N THR A 234 8.61 -0.61 -4.51
CA THR A 234 7.55 -1.50 -5.00
C THR A 234 7.97 -2.24 -6.28
N ALA A 235 7.25 -3.31 -6.62
CA ALA A 235 7.47 -4.05 -7.87
C ALA A 235 7.30 -3.15 -9.09
N PHE A 236 6.33 -2.24 -9.06
CA PHE A 236 6.12 -1.24 -10.10
C PHE A 236 7.33 -0.31 -10.26
N GLN A 237 7.85 0.26 -9.18
CA GLN A 237 9.02 1.15 -9.23
C GLN A 237 10.26 0.45 -9.77
N LEU A 238 10.44 -0.83 -9.45
CA LEU A 238 11.55 -1.64 -9.96
C LEU A 238 11.41 -1.89 -11.47
N GLY A 239 10.19 -2.21 -11.93
CA GLY A 239 9.89 -2.37 -13.35
C GLY A 239 10.12 -1.09 -14.14
N LEU A 240 9.67 0.04 -13.65
CA LEU A 240 9.88 1.36 -14.24
C LEU A 240 11.38 1.70 -14.33
N GLN A 241 12.16 1.38 -13.31
CA GLN A 241 13.60 1.58 -13.34
C GLN A 241 14.30 0.71 -14.39
N GLN A 242 13.90 -0.55 -14.53
CA GLN A 242 14.44 -1.46 -15.54
C GLN A 242 14.10 -0.98 -16.95
N PHE A 243 12.87 -0.53 -17.16
CA PHE A 243 12.43 0.09 -18.41
C PHE A 243 13.24 1.34 -18.75
N SER A 244 13.39 2.28 -17.80
CA SER A 244 14.20 3.48 -17.99
C SER A 244 15.65 3.14 -18.36
N LYS A 245 16.23 2.11 -17.73
CA LYS A 245 17.58 1.63 -18.07
C LYS A 245 17.67 1.11 -19.52
N LEU A 246 16.66 0.35 -19.97
CA LEU A 246 16.60 -0.11 -21.37
C LEU A 246 16.61 1.07 -22.33
N LEU A 247 15.78 2.09 -22.09
CA LEU A 247 15.70 3.27 -22.96
C LEU A 247 17.01 4.06 -22.98
N VAL A 248 17.64 4.26 -21.83
CA VAL A 248 18.94 4.98 -21.76
C VAL A 248 20.02 4.26 -22.58
N VAL A 249 20.05 2.92 -22.54
CA VAL A 249 21.01 2.14 -23.34
C VAL A 249 20.71 2.28 -24.84
N VAL A 250 19.44 2.13 -25.23
CA VAL A 250 19.03 2.27 -26.64
C VAL A 250 19.30 3.68 -27.14
N ALA A 251 18.90 4.70 -26.36
CA ALA A 251 19.16 6.10 -26.70
C ALA A 251 20.67 6.38 -26.86
N GLY A 252 21.48 5.92 -25.92
CA GLY A 252 22.93 6.13 -25.95
C GLY A 252 23.58 5.51 -27.19
N VAL A 253 23.24 4.26 -27.53
CA VAL A 253 23.77 3.59 -28.72
C VAL A 253 23.37 4.34 -29.99
N LEU A 254 22.10 4.71 -30.14
CA LEU A 254 21.61 5.41 -31.33
C LEU A 254 22.23 6.82 -31.47
N THR A 255 22.31 7.56 -30.36
CA THR A 255 22.92 8.91 -30.37
C THR A 255 24.36 8.89 -30.78
N VAL A 256 25.15 7.98 -30.20
CA VAL A 256 26.58 7.83 -30.57
C VAL A 256 26.70 7.42 -32.05
N SER A 257 25.87 6.47 -32.49
CA SER A 257 25.90 6.04 -33.92
C SER A 257 25.55 7.17 -34.85
N ILE A 258 24.50 7.95 -34.57
CA ILE A 258 24.10 9.10 -35.40
C ILE A 258 25.19 10.19 -35.42
N PHE A 259 25.78 10.47 -34.24
CA PHE A 259 26.87 11.44 -34.14
C PHE A 259 28.07 11.00 -34.96
N VAL A 260 28.51 9.75 -34.83
CA VAL A 260 29.65 9.22 -35.63
C VAL A 260 29.35 9.22 -37.11
N ILE A 261 28.13 8.83 -37.52
CA ILE A 261 27.72 8.89 -38.95
C ILE A 261 27.79 10.32 -39.47
N ASN A 262 27.26 11.30 -38.76
CA ASN A 262 27.28 12.71 -39.22
C ASN A 262 28.70 13.26 -39.30
N ILE A 263 29.61 12.92 -38.38
CA ILE A 263 31.03 13.31 -38.45
C ILE A 263 31.72 12.63 -39.63
N ALA A 264 31.49 11.34 -39.85
CA ALA A 264 32.05 10.62 -41.00
C ALA A 264 31.61 11.20 -42.36
N LEU A 265 30.43 11.81 -42.42
CA LEU A 265 29.89 12.52 -43.57
C LEU A 265 30.34 13.99 -43.64
N HIS A 266 31.33 14.38 -42.85
CA HIS A 266 31.95 15.73 -42.81
C HIS A 266 30.97 16.87 -42.53
N ARG A 267 29.91 16.61 -41.73
CA ARG A 267 28.97 17.65 -41.30
C ARG A 267 29.59 18.54 -40.22
N PRO A 268 29.13 19.79 -40.06
CA PRO A 268 29.60 20.66 -38.98
C PRO A 268 29.43 19.99 -37.64
N LEU A 269 30.48 20.02 -36.81
CA LEU A 269 30.51 19.30 -35.52
C LEU A 269 29.34 19.69 -34.60
N ILE A 270 29.01 20.97 -34.58
CA ILE A 270 27.96 21.53 -33.74
C ILE A 270 26.59 21.04 -34.20
N ASP A 271 26.32 21.09 -35.50
CA ASP A 271 25.04 20.61 -36.06
C ASP A 271 24.87 19.12 -35.84
N ALA A 272 25.94 18.32 -36.03
CA ALA A 272 25.95 16.90 -35.77
C ALA A 272 25.67 16.60 -34.29
N LEU A 273 26.24 17.36 -33.36
CA LEU A 273 26.05 17.23 -31.92
C LEU A 273 24.62 17.60 -31.52
N LEU A 274 24.13 18.78 -31.93
CA LEU A 274 22.78 19.26 -31.62
C LEU A 274 21.70 18.32 -32.16
N PHE A 275 21.86 17.86 -33.39
CA PHE A 275 20.95 16.90 -34.00
C PHE A 275 20.92 15.56 -33.24
N SER A 276 22.11 15.00 -32.97
CA SER A 276 22.19 13.72 -32.21
C SER A 276 21.62 13.84 -30.81
N LEU A 277 21.80 14.99 -30.16
CA LEU A 277 21.30 15.27 -28.84
C LEU A 277 19.76 15.49 -28.84
N ALA A 278 19.22 16.21 -29.82
CA ALA A 278 17.77 16.40 -29.98
C ALA A 278 17.06 15.04 -30.17
N ILE A 279 17.69 14.14 -30.94
CA ILE A 279 17.20 12.79 -31.10
C ILE A 279 17.27 12.01 -29.79
N ALA A 280 18.35 12.05 -29.01
CA ALA A 280 18.49 11.37 -27.71
C ALA A 280 17.37 11.76 -26.74
N ILE A 281 16.99 13.02 -26.78
CA ILE A 281 15.90 13.55 -25.94
C ILE A 281 14.56 13.01 -26.40
N GLY A 282 14.32 12.92 -27.70
CA GLY A 282 13.09 12.41 -28.28
C GLY A 282 12.75 10.97 -27.91
N ILE A 283 13.75 10.10 -27.64
CA ILE A 283 13.50 8.70 -27.16
C ILE A 283 12.97 8.67 -25.72
N THR A 284 13.32 9.65 -24.92
CA THR A 284 13.06 9.59 -23.49
C THR A 284 11.62 10.02 -23.23
N PRO A 285 10.76 9.16 -22.64
CA PRO A 285 9.38 9.51 -22.32
C PRO A 285 9.34 10.52 -21.16
N GLN A 286 9.45 11.80 -21.47
CA GLN A 286 9.62 12.88 -20.50
C GLN A 286 8.39 13.01 -19.57
N LEU A 287 7.19 12.73 -20.07
CA LEU A 287 5.95 12.83 -19.30
C LEU A 287 5.61 11.56 -18.52
N LEU A 288 6.40 10.48 -18.58
CA LEU A 288 6.09 9.24 -17.86
C LEU A 288 5.89 9.44 -16.36
N PRO A 289 6.77 10.15 -15.63
CA PRO A 289 6.52 10.42 -14.20
C PRO A 289 5.23 11.21 -13.97
N ALA A 290 4.95 12.19 -14.83
CA ALA A 290 3.75 13.02 -14.75
C ALA A 290 2.49 12.19 -15.02
N ILE A 291 2.48 11.34 -16.05
CA ILE A 291 1.37 10.47 -16.40
C ILE A 291 1.08 9.46 -15.28
N VAL A 292 2.13 8.82 -14.75
CA VAL A 292 2.00 7.92 -13.59
C VAL A 292 1.39 8.65 -12.40
N SER A 293 1.93 9.81 -12.05
CA SER A 293 1.43 10.61 -10.92
C SER A 293 -0.03 11.05 -11.10
N VAL A 294 -0.41 11.48 -12.30
CA VAL A 294 -1.80 11.87 -12.62
C VAL A 294 -2.73 10.67 -12.58
N SER A 295 -2.29 9.53 -13.11
CA SER A 295 -3.06 8.27 -13.07
C SER A 295 -3.30 7.82 -11.64
N LEU A 296 -2.26 7.80 -10.80
CA LEU A 296 -2.37 7.44 -9.38
C LEU A 296 -3.25 8.40 -8.59
N ALA A 297 -3.09 9.72 -8.80
CA ALA A 297 -3.92 10.71 -8.14
C ALA A 297 -5.40 10.63 -8.56
N THR A 298 -5.67 10.34 -9.83
CA THR A 298 -7.03 10.14 -10.35
C THR A 298 -7.63 8.87 -9.80
N GLY A 299 -6.88 7.77 -9.81
CA GLY A 299 -7.29 6.48 -9.25
C GLY A 299 -7.54 6.55 -7.75
N SER A 300 -6.67 7.21 -6.98
CA SER A 300 -6.87 7.40 -5.55
C SER A 300 -8.15 8.18 -5.24
N ARG A 301 -8.49 9.22 -6.03
CA ARG A 301 -9.76 9.93 -5.89
C ARG A 301 -10.97 9.05 -6.23
N GLN A 302 -10.82 8.18 -7.22
CA GLN A 302 -11.90 7.24 -7.59
C GLN A 302 -12.08 6.20 -6.49
N LEU A 303 -10.99 5.66 -5.94
CA LEU A 303 -10.99 4.74 -4.80
C LEU A 303 -11.61 5.38 -3.56
N ALA A 304 -11.28 6.64 -3.26
CA ALA A 304 -11.89 7.37 -2.15
C ALA A 304 -13.42 7.53 -2.29
N LYS A 305 -13.93 7.73 -3.52
CA LYS A 305 -15.39 7.71 -3.78
C LYS A 305 -16.02 6.34 -3.53
N SER A 306 -15.25 5.27 -3.76
CA SER A 306 -15.63 3.89 -3.46
C SER A 306 -15.30 3.50 -2.02
N ARG A 307 -15.05 4.48 -1.13
CA ARG A 307 -14.72 4.28 0.29
C ARG A 307 -13.45 3.44 0.55
N VAL A 308 -12.46 3.55 -0.34
CA VAL A 308 -11.11 2.99 -0.16
C VAL A 308 -10.13 4.14 0.04
N LEU A 309 -9.57 4.26 1.23
CA LEU A 309 -8.56 5.25 1.55
C LEU A 309 -7.17 4.65 1.29
N VAL A 310 -6.40 5.29 0.43
CA VAL A 310 -5.05 4.84 0.07
C VAL A 310 -4.03 5.72 0.79
N LYS A 311 -3.23 5.14 1.68
CA LYS A 311 -2.16 5.84 2.41
C LYS A 311 -0.93 6.06 1.54
N ARG A 312 -0.60 5.11 0.65
CA ARG A 312 0.55 5.18 -0.26
C ARG A 312 0.07 5.01 -1.70
N LEU A 313 0.16 6.08 -2.51
CA LEU A 313 -0.37 6.06 -3.89
C LEU A 313 0.19 4.93 -4.76
N VAL A 314 1.46 4.60 -4.59
CA VAL A 314 2.12 3.54 -5.39
C VAL A 314 1.54 2.15 -5.13
N THR A 315 0.92 1.91 -3.98
CA THR A 315 0.29 0.62 -3.68
C THR A 315 -1.00 0.36 -4.46
N ILE A 316 -1.58 1.39 -5.11
CA ILE A 316 -2.74 1.20 -6.00
C ILE A 316 -2.40 0.27 -7.16
N GLU A 317 -1.20 0.39 -7.71
CA GLU A 317 -0.76 -0.45 -8.83
C GLU A 317 -0.44 -1.87 -8.35
N ASP A 318 0.20 -2.00 -7.18
CA ASP A 318 0.45 -3.29 -6.56
C ASP A 318 -0.88 -3.98 -6.21
N LEU A 319 -1.90 -3.24 -5.73
CA LEU A 319 -3.26 -3.76 -5.50
C LEU A 319 -3.88 -4.36 -6.77
N GLY A 320 -3.66 -3.74 -7.93
CA GLY A 320 -4.11 -4.27 -9.22
C GLY A 320 -3.47 -5.60 -9.61
N ASN A 321 -2.29 -5.89 -9.06
CA ASN A 321 -1.46 -7.03 -9.44
C ASN A 321 -1.56 -8.21 -8.47
N ILE A 322 -2.24 -8.07 -7.32
CA ILE A 322 -2.35 -9.16 -6.34
C ILE A 322 -2.88 -10.43 -6.97
N GLU A 323 -2.23 -11.55 -6.64
CA GLU A 323 -2.62 -12.91 -7.03
C GLU A 323 -3.18 -13.69 -5.83
N LEU A 324 -2.77 -13.31 -4.61
CA LEU A 324 -3.08 -13.99 -3.38
C LEU A 324 -3.50 -12.99 -2.31
N LEU A 325 -4.69 -13.20 -1.74
CA LEU A 325 -5.21 -12.44 -0.61
C LEU A 325 -5.27 -13.35 0.61
N PHE A 326 -4.50 -13.04 1.62
CA PHE A 326 -4.69 -13.58 2.96
C PHE A 326 -5.64 -12.66 3.73
N THR A 327 -6.62 -13.24 4.40
CA THR A 327 -7.60 -12.48 5.19
C THR A 327 -7.77 -13.12 6.56
N ASP A 328 -7.87 -12.29 7.60
CA ASP A 328 -8.36 -12.81 8.87
C ASP A 328 -9.85 -13.18 8.73
N LYS A 329 -10.32 -14.11 9.56
CA LYS A 329 -11.72 -14.54 9.57
C LYS A 329 -12.60 -13.49 10.27
N THR A 330 -12.22 -13.13 11.51
CA THR A 330 -13.02 -12.33 12.43
C THR A 330 -13.07 -10.87 12.02
N GLY A 331 -14.26 -10.26 12.04
CA GLY A 331 -14.44 -8.85 11.63
C GLY A 331 -14.34 -8.59 10.14
N THR A 332 -13.75 -9.53 9.37
CA THR A 332 -13.56 -9.43 7.92
C THR A 332 -14.59 -10.26 7.15
N LEU A 333 -14.60 -11.57 7.34
CA LEU A 333 -15.59 -12.48 6.71
C LEU A 333 -16.86 -12.58 7.53
N THR A 334 -16.75 -12.28 8.81
CA THR A 334 -17.84 -12.27 9.79
C THR A 334 -18.14 -10.84 10.24
N GLU A 335 -19.26 -10.63 10.91
CA GLU A 335 -19.66 -9.31 11.40
C GLU A 335 -18.69 -8.76 12.47
N GLY A 336 -17.90 -9.65 13.11
CA GLY A 336 -16.99 -9.31 14.20
C GLY A 336 -17.74 -8.94 15.50
N SER A 337 -19.04 -9.09 15.50
CA SER A 337 -19.90 -8.94 16.68
C SER A 337 -20.14 -10.31 17.27
N ILE A 338 -19.37 -10.65 18.30
CA ILE A 338 -19.54 -11.90 19.01
C ILE A 338 -20.80 -11.80 19.87
N SER A 339 -21.72 -12.75 19.72
CA SER A 339 -22.92 -12.87 20.56
C SER A 339 -22.91 -14.18 21.32
N PHE A 340 -23.37 -14.12 22.57
CA PHE A 340 -23.62 -15.31 23.38
C PHE A 340 -24.67 -16.18 22.68
N ASP A 341 -24.44 -17.50 22.59
CA ASP A 341 -25.42 -18.45 22.07
C ASP A 341 -26.05 -19.28 23.24
N ARG A 342 -25.25 -20.10 23.88
CA ARG A 342 -25.73 -21.02 24.94
C ARG A 342 -24.64 -21.36 25.94
N ALA A 343 -25.05 -21.76 27.13
CA ALA A 343 -24.19 -22.38 28.15
C ALA A 343 -24.65 -23.81 28.37
N LEU A 344 -23.74 -24.76 28.37
CA LEU A 344 -23.97 -26.19 28.36
C LEU A 344 -23.19 -26.85 29.52
N ASP A 345 -23.73 -27.94 30.05
CA ASP A 345 -23.05 -28.81 31.01
C ASP A 345 -22.09 -29.81 30.30
N GLU A 346 -21.51 -30.74 31.06
CA GLU A 346 -20.62 -31.80 30.57
C GLU A 346 -21.29 -32.80 29.61
N HIS A 347 -22.62 -32.80 29.53
CA HIS A 347 -23.41 -33.64 28.64
C HIS A 347 -23.92 -32.90 27.40
N GLY A 348 -23.62 -31.62 27.27
CA GLY A 348 -24.12 -30.77 26.18
C GLY A 348 -25.54 -30.26 26.39
N THR A 349 -26.07 -30.34 27.63
CA THR A 349 -27.41 -29.86 28.00
C THR A 349 -27.32 -28.42 28.53
N ALA A 350 -28.36 -27.61 28.29
CA ALA A 350 -28.36 -26.21 28.73
C ALA A 350 -28.20 -26.08 30.24
N SER A 351 -27.24 -25.31 30.71
CA SER A 351 -26.87 -25.16 32.13
C SER A 351 -26.81 -23.68 32.52
N ASN A 352 -27.65 -23.33 33.53
CA ASN A 352 -27.58 -22.03 34.16
C ASN A 352 -26.37 -21.89 35.10
N GLU A 353 -25.90 -23.00 35.70
CA GLU A 353 -24.73 -23.03 36.57
C GLU A 353 -23.46 -22.66 35.78
N THR A 354 -23.28 -23.22 34.56
CA THR A 354 -22.14 -22.88 33.68
C THR A 354 -22.15 -21.41 33.33
N LEU A 355 -23.33 -20.83 33.02
CA LEU A 355 -23.42 -19.39 32.72
C LEU A 355 -23.11 -18.53 33.95
N LEU A 356 -23.64 -18.92 35.12
CA LEU A 356 -23.43 -18.21 36.37
C LEU A 356 -21.94 -18.14 36.75
N LEU A 357 -21.26 -19.29 36.68
CA LEU A 357 -19.82 -19.35 36.94
C LEU A 357 -19.00 -18.58 35.88
N GLY A 358 -19.40 -18.65 34.62
CA GLY A 358 -18.82 -17.83 33.58
C GLY A 358 -18.95 -16.32 33.82
N LEU A 359 -20.13 -15.88 34.29
CA LEU A 359 -20.39 -14.50 34.71
C LEU A 359 -19.61 -14.12 35.98
N ALA A 360 -19.42 -15.05 36.94
CA ALA A 360 -18.59 -14.82 38.13
C ALA A 360 -17.12 -14.51 37.71
N CYS A 361 -16.63 -15.18 36.66
CA CYS A 361 -15.32 -14.98 36.09
C CYS A 361 -15.33 -13.95 34.92
N ASN A 362 -16.15 -12.89 34.97
CA ASN A 362 -16.31 -11.89 33.95
C ASN A 362 -15.63 -10.58 34.36
N GLU A 363 -14.87 -9.96 33.47
CA GLU A 363 -14.18 -8.71 33.73
C GLU A 363 -14.96 -7.47 33.23
N SER A 364 -16.06 -7.65 32.50
CA SER A 364 -16.97 -6.58 32.07
C SER A 364 -17.94 -6.18 33.18
N VAL A 365 -18.35 -4.92 33.12
CA VAL A 365 -19.34 -4.34 34.07
C VAL A 365 -20.51 -3.76 33.27
N MET A 366 -21.73 -3.93 33.76
CA MET A 366 -22.92 -3.34 33.14
C MET A 366 -22.97 -1.83 33.39
N SER A 367 -23.03 -1.01 32.32
CA SER A 367 -23.28 0.42 32.36
C SER A 367 -24.69 0.73 31.85
N PRO A 368 -25.21 1.99 32.05
CA PRO A 368 -26.49 2.40 31.48
C PRO A 368 -26.57 2.30 29.94
N THR A 369 -25.45 2.30 29.27
CA THR A 369 -25.33 2.22 27.80
C THR A 369 -25.00 0.81 27.30
N GLY A 370 -24.83 -0.17 28.20
CA GLY A 370 -24.44 -1.53 27.86
C GLY A 370 -23.20 -2.03 28.59
N PRO A 371 -22.73 -3.26 28.32
CA PRO A 371 -21.50 -3.78 28.92
C PRO A 371 -20.27 -2.97 28.57
N VAL A 372 -19.41 -2.70 29.54
CA VAL A 372 -18.13 -1.98 29.35
C VAL A 372 -16.99 -2.70 30.10
N GLY A 373 -15.77 -2.56 29.59
CA GLY A 373 -14.58 -3.27 30.10
C GLY A 373 -14.54 -4.74 29.67
N GLY A 374 -13.54 -5.47 30.13
CA GLY A 374 -13.32 -6.87 29.75
C GLY A 374 -13.11 -7.09 28.26
N ASN A 375 -13.11 -8.34 27.85
CA ASN A 375 -13.01 -8.72 26.43
C ASN A 375 -14.39 -8.88 25.76
N ALA A 376 -14.42 -9.06 24.44
CA ALA A 376 -15.67 -9.18 23.68
C ALA A 376 -16.55 -10.37 24.08
N LEU A 377 -15.96 -11.48 24.56
CA LEU A 377 -16.70 -12.66 25.08
C LEU A 377 -17.38 -12.33 26.41
N ASP A 378 -16.69 -11.58 27.25
CA ASP A 378 -17.20 -11.11 28.53
C ASP A 378 -18.40 -10.18 28.35
N GLN A 379 -18.26 -9.22 27.41
CA GLN A 379 -19.33 -8.31 27.06
C GLN A 379 -20.54 -9.06 26.47
N ALA A 380 -20.29 -10.04 25.58
CA ALA A 380 -21.35 -10.86 24.99
C ALA A 380 -22.10 -11.71 26.04
N MET A 381 -21.38 -12.29 27.01
CA MET A 381 -22.03 -13.01 28.13
C MET A 381 -22.89 -12.09 28.98
N LEU A 382 -22.39 -10.90 29.30
CA LEU A 382 -23.09 -9.93 30.14
C LEU A 382 -24.31 -9.34 29.44
N ALA A 383 -24.27 -9.18 28.11
CA ALA A 383 -25.40 -8.73 27.29
C ALA A 383 -26.49 -9.81 27.09
N ALA A 384 -26.23 -11.07 27.46
CA ALA A 384 -27.17 -12.14 27.25
C ALA A 384 -28.46 -11.90 28.07
N PRO A 385 -29.67 -12.10 27.51
CA PRO A 385 -30.94 -11.88 28.24
C PRO A 385 -31.03 -12.69 29.55
N LYS A 386 -30.47 -13.89 29.59
CA LYS A 386 -30.41 -14.73 30.79
C LYS A 386 -29.45 -14.17 31.85
N ALA A 387 -28.40 -13.43 31.49
CA ALA A 387 -27.48 -12.85 32.45
C ALA A 387 -28.19 -11.87 33.37
N ALA A 388 -29.13 -11.07 32.86
CA ALA A 388 -29.93 -10.13 33.64
C ALA A 388 -30.79 -10.81 34.71
N THR A 389 -31.15 -12.08 34.52
CA THR A 389 -31.94 -12.85 35.53
C THR A 389 -31.07 -13.47 36.63
N LEU A 390 -29.77 -13.65 36.34
CA LEU A 390 -28.79 -14.21 37.28
C LEU A 390 -28.05 -13.14 38.08
N ILE A 391 -28.09 -11.88 37.62
CA ILE A 391 -27.50 -10.73 38.31
C ILE A 391 -28.57 -10.14 39.26
N THR A 392 -28.48 -10.43 40.53
CA THR A 392 -29.42 -9.95 41.57
C THR A 392 -28.74 -8.88 42.44
N GLY A 393 -29.09 -7.59 42.22
CA GLY A 393 -28.61 -6.46 43.04
C GLY A 393 -27.28 -5.85 42.58
N VAL A 394 -26.81 -4.85 43.36
CA VAL A 394 -25.61 -4.03 42.98
C VAL A 394 -24.29 -4.82 43.12
N ASP A 395 -24.22 -5.87 43.92
CA ASP A 395 -23.01 -6.61 44.28
C ASP A 395 -23.09 -8.14 44.15
N GLY A 396 -24.15 -8.73 43.56
CA GLY A 396 -24.35 -10.16 43.65
C GLY A 396 -24.78 -10.87 42.38
N LEU A 397 -24.06 -11.89 42.04
CA LEU A 397 -24.41 -12.94 41.08
C LEU A 397 -25.05 -14.07 41.88
N ASP A 398 -26.38 -14.08 42.04
CA ASP A 398 -27.15 -15.14 42.72
C ASP A 398 -26.47 -15.66 44.01
N GLY A 399 -26.02 -14.72 44.87
CA GLY A 399 -25.36 -15.01 46.13
C GLY A 399 -23.85 -15.29 46.07
N TYR A 400 -23.24 -15.30 44.91
CA TYR A 400 -21.79 -15.37 44.77
C TYR A 400 -21.14 -14.01 44.96
N ARG A 401 -20.07 -13.91 45.75
CA ARG A 401 -19.31 -12.70 45.99
C ARG A 401 -17.86 -12.89 45.53
N ARG A 402 -17.43 -12.14 44.50
CA ARG A 402 -16.06 -12.15 44.02
C ARG A 402 -15.10 -11.55 45.06
N CYS A 403 -13.94 -12.20 45.27
CA CYS A 403 -12.94 -11.80 46.26
C CYS A 403 -11.56 -11.50 45.66
N GLY A 404 -11.12 -12.27 44.66
CA GLY A 404 -9.85 -12.09 44.00
C GLY A 404 -9.95 -12.44 42.54
N SER A 405 -8.99 -12.02 41.74
CA SER A 405 -8.93 -12.31 40.32
C SER A 405 -7.49 -12.53 39.82
N LEU A 406 -7.37 -13.42 38.87
CA LEU A 406 -6.19 -13.65 38.05
C LEU A 406 -6.62 -13.39 36.62
N PRO A 407 -6.28 -12.22 36.05
CA PRO A 407 -6.75 -11.81 34.75
C PRO A 407 -6.34 -12.77 33.62
N PHE A 408 -6.98 -12.63 32.46
CA PHE A 408 -6.64 -13.42 31.28
C PHE A 408 -5.20 -13.17 30.86
N ASP A 409 -4.48 -14.25 30.61
CA ASP A 409 -3.11 -14.24 30.11
C ASP A 409 -3.02 -15.06 28.83
N HIS A 410 -2.33 -14.53 27.83
CA HIS A 410 -2.24 -15.16 26.51
C HIS A 410 -1.42 -16.46 26.51
N ASP A 411 -0.42 -16.57 27.36
CA ASP A 411 0.43 -17.77 27.44
C ASP A 411 -0.29 -18.89 28.21
N ARG A 412 -1.00 -18.53 29.27
CA ARG A 412 -1.83 -19.46 30.04
C ARG A 412 -3.16 -19.78 29.33
N GLN A 413 -3.70 -18.87 28.51
CA GLN A 413 -5.01 -18.92 27.84
C GLN A 413 -6.18 -19.11 28.82
N LEU A 414 -6.05 -18.63 30.05
CA LEU A 414 -6.97 -18.76 31.15
C LEU A 414 -7.19 -17.44 31.85
N ALA A 415 -8.39 -17.29 32.43
CA ALA A 415 -8.71 -16.29 33.44
C ALA A 415 -9.36 -16.98 34.62
N SER A 416 -9.04 -16.57 35.85
CA SER A 416 -9.56 -17.20 37.09
C SER A 416 -10.01 -16.16 38.09
N VAL A 417 -11.05 -16.47 38.84
CA VAL A 417 -11.50 -15.65 39.96
C VAL A 417 -11.75 -16.53 41.18
N THR A 418 -11.57 -15.97 42.37
CA THR A 418 -12.06 -16.57 43.60
C THR A 418 -13.40 -15.94 43.99
N ALA A 419 -14.38 -16.75 44.21
CA ALA A 419 -15.71 -16.33 44.64
C ALA A 419 -16.19 -17.09 45.88
N VAL A 420 -16.79 -16.36 46.81
CA VAL A 420 -17.49 -16.98 47.98
C VAL A 420 -18.87 -17.40 47.51
N ARG A 421 -19.17 -18.69 47.71
CA ARG A 421 -20.47 -19.29 47.40
C ARG A 421 -21.54 -18.91 48.46
N PRO A 422 -22.83 -19.10 48.18
CA PRO A 422 -23.90 -18.83 49.17
C PRO A 422 -23.75 -19.61 50.48
N ASP A 423 -23.09 -20.76 50.46
CA ASP A 423 -22.79 -21.60 51.64
C ASP A 423 -21.56 -21.13 52.42
N GLY A 424 -20.90 -20.05 52.00
CA GLY A 424 -19.69 -19.49 52.62
C GLY A 424 -18.38 -20.15 52.19
N THR A 425 -18.42 -21.17 51.34
CA THR A 425 -17.18 -21.80 50.80
C THR A 425 -16.56 -20.92 49.71
N ILE A 426 -15.20 -20.95 49.61
CA ILE A 426 -14.46 -20.26 48.56
C ILE A 426 -14.24 -21.24 47.43
N ALA A 427 -14.55 -20.80 46.20
CA ALA A 427 -14.27 -21.55 45.01
C ALA A 427 -13.37 -20.72 44.05
N LEU A 428 -12.40 -21.37 43.44
CA LEU A 428 -11.74 -20.91 42.24
C LEU A 428 -12.66 -21.23 41.05
N VAL A 429 -12.95 -20.26 40.23
CA VAL A 429 -13.66 -20.41 38.97
C VAL A 429 -12.68 -20.01 37.84
N THR A 430 -12.40 -20.91 36.93
CA THR A 430 -11.48 -20.74 35.81
C THR A 430 -12.24 -20.89 34.51
N LYS A 431 -12.00 -19.96 33.58
CA LYS A 431 -12.50 -20.04 32.19
C LYS A 431 -11.36 -19.82 31.20
N GLY A 432 -11.46 -20.43 30.02
CA GLY A 432 -10.45 -20.25 28.98
C GLY A 432 -10.63 -21.16 27.79
N ALA A 433 -9.54 -21.32 27.02
CA ALA A 433 -9.53 -22.21 25.86
C ALA A 433 -9.89 -23.65 26.27
N PRO A 434 -10.86 -24.29 25.59
CA PRO A 434 -11.39 -25.58 26.05
C PRO A 434 -10.30 -26.64 26.26
N GLU A 435 -9.33 -26.71 25.33
CA GLU A 435 -8.26 -27.69 25.37
C GLU A 435 -7.33 -27.49 26.58
N VAL A 436 -7.08 -26.22 26.94
CA VAL A 436 -6.23 -25.88 28.07
C VAL A 436 -6.92 -26.14 29.40
N VAL A 437 -8.20 -25.75 29.48
CA VAL A 437 -9.01 -26.01 30.70
C VAL A 437 -9.18 -27.51 30.92
N LEU A 438 -9.55 -28.26 29.87
CA LEU A 438 -9.76 -29.73 29.98
C LEU A 438 -8.47 -30.46 30.35
N ALA A 439 -7.31 -30.02 29.86
CA ALA A 439 -6.01 -30.60 30.24
C ALA A 439 -5.66 -30.37 31.72
N ARG A 440 -6.27 -29.41 32.41
CA ARG A 440 -6.08 -29.06 33.81
C ARG A 440 -7.19 -29.63 34.72
N CYS A 441 -8.16 -30.29 34.12
CA CYS A 441 -9.28 -30.92 34.86
C CYS A 441 -8.97 -32.38 35.17
N VAL A 442 -9.51 -32.85 36.29
CA VAL A 442 -9.48 -34.28 36.70
C VAL A 442 -10.84 -34.91 36.48
N GLY A 443 -10.88 -36.20 36.12
CA GLY A 443 -12.11 -36.96 36.01
C GLY A 443 -13.06 -36.54 34.87
N VAL A 444 -12.53 -35.94 33.82
CA VAL A 444 -13.34 -35.46 32.66
C VAL A 444 -13.96 -36.67 31.94
N PRO A 445 -15.32 -36.71 31.78
CA PRO A 445 -15.97 -37.74 31.00
C PRO A 445 -15.50 -37.82 29.57
N THR A 446 -15.38 -39.01 29.00
CA THR A 446 -14.93 -39.20 27.58
C THR A 446 -15.93 -38.60 26.59
N SER A 447 -17.20 -38.42 26.95
CA SER A 447 -18.24 -37.74 26.16
C SER A 447 -17.96 -36.27 25.91
N VAL A 448 -17.21 -35.59 26.78
CA VAL A 448 -16.93 -34.14 26.70
C VAL A 448 -16.15 -33.78 25.43
N ALA A 449 -15.21 -34.65 25.04
CA ALA A 449 -14.47 -34.44 23.80
C ALA A 449 -15.38 -34.46 22.56
N SER A 450 -16.33 -35.39 22.50
CA SER A 450 -17.30 -35.49 21.41
C SER A 450 -18.28 -34.31 21.36
N VAL A 451 -18.68 -33.80 22.54
CA VAL A 451 -19.50 -32.58 22.64
C VAL A 451 -18.73 -31.39 22.11
N LEU A 452 -17.45 -31.22 22.50
CA LEU A 452 -16.61 -30.13 22.03
C LEU A 452 -16.40 -30.18 20.51
N ASP A 453 -16.11 -31.37 19.96
CA ASP A 453 -15.94 -31.57 18.52
C ASP A 453 -17.22 -31.19 17.73
N GLN A 454 -18.40 -31.54 18.29
CA GLN A 454 -19.69 -31.16 17.69
C GLN A 454 -19.90 -29.65 17.72
N LEU A 455 -19.60 -28.96 18.82
CA LEU A 455 -19.72 -27.51 18.93
C LEU A 455 -18.81 -26.80 17.92
N PHE A 456 -17.57 -27.27 17.75
CA PHE A 456 -16.67 -26.74 16.74
C PHE A 456 -17.16 -27.01 15.30
N ALA A 457 -17.76 -28.20 15.06
CA ALA A 457 -18.34 -28.54 13.77
C ALA A 457 -19.57 -27.68 13.42
N ASP A 458 -20.32 -27.26 14.45
CA ASP A 458 -21.46 -26.34 14.36
C ASP A 458 -21.01 -24.89 14.12
N GLY A 459 -19.71 -24.59 14.30
CA GLY A 459 -19.13 -23.26 14.06
C GLY A 459 -19.09 -22.38 15.30
N ASP A 460 -19.36 -22.93 16.45
CA ASP A 460 -19.38 -22.21 17.72
C ASP A 460 -17.94 -21.86 18.17
N ARG A 461 -17.75 -20.66 18.66
CA ARG A 461 -16.59 -20.32 19.47
C ARG A 461 -16.87 -20.75 20.92
N VAL A 462 -16.00 -21.57 21.44
CA VAL A 462 -16.25 -22.24 22.72
C VAL A 462 -15.24 -21.80 23.78
N ILE A 463 -15.69 -21.50 24.98
CA ILE A 463 -14.84 -21.44 26.18
C ILE A 463 -15.30 -22.50 27.15
N ALA A 464 -14.37 -23.09 27.86
CA ALA A 464 -14.67 -24.03 28.95
C ALA A 464 -14.66 -23.30 30.30
N VAL A 465 -15.48 -23.79 31.20
CA VAL A 465 -15.60 -23.34 32.61
C VAL A 465 -15.30 -24.51 33.52
N ALA A 466 -14.44 -24.29 34.50
CA ALA A 466 -14.11 -25.28 35.54
C ALA A 466 -14.03 -24.62 36.91
N THR A 467 -14.13 -25.40 37.96
CA THR A 467 -14.13 -24.91 39.35
C THR A 467 -13.32 -25.83 40.27
N LYS A 468 -12.83 -25.27 41.38
CA LYS A 468 -12.10 -26.00 42.42
C LYS A 468 -12.35 -25.33 43.77
N PRO A 469 -12.61 -26.08 44.86
CA PRO A 469 -12.60 -25.52 46.21
C PRO A 469 -11.21 -24.94 46.55
N LEU A 470 -11.17 -23.75 47.13
CA LEU A 470 -9.94 -23.08 47.52
C LEU A 470 -10.03 -22.60 48.97
N ALA A 471 -8.89 -22.58 49.68
CA ALA A 471 -8.83 -22.06 51.03
C ALA A 471 -8.47 -20.57 51.10
N SER A 472 -7.87 -20.03 50.02
CA SER A 472 -7.41 -18.63 49.88
C SER A 472 -8.39 -17.79 49.08
N THR A 473 -8.49 -16.50 49.40
CA THR A 473 -9.23 -15.52 48.62
C THR A 473 -8.40 -14.93 47.46
N THR A 474 -7.08 -15.12 47.47
CA THR A 474 -6.16 -14.63 46.43
C THR A 474 -5.68 -15.78 45.56
N PRO A 475 -6.08 -15.88 44.29
CA PRO A 475 -5.67 -16.96 43.41
C PRO A 475 -4.25 -16.75 42.90
N THR A 476 -3.55 -17.85 42.63
CA THR A 476 -2.24 -17.88 41.98
C THR A 476 -2.28 -18.77 40.75
N PRO A 477 -1.36 -18.65 39.79
CA PRO A 477 -1.27 -19.56 38.61
C PRO A 477 -1.16 -21.05 39.01
N ASP A 478 -0.54 -21.34 40.14
CA ASP A 478 -0.38 -22.68 40.66
C ASP A 478 -1.69 -23.30 41.17
N ASP A 479 -2.73 -22.50 41.38
CA ASP A 479 -4.06 -23.01 41.77
C ASP A 479 -4.86 -23.55 40.57
N GLU A 480 -4.45 -23.19 39.32
CA GLU A 480 -5.16 -23.54 38.09
C GLU A 480 -4.92 -24.99 37.62
N HIS A 481 -4.86 -25.97 38.51
CA HIS A 481 -4.74 -27.38 38.18
C HIS A 481 -5.66 -28.23 39.12
N ASP A 482 -5.90 -29.48 38.77
CA ASP A 482 -6.84 -30.38 39.44
C ASP A 482 -8.24 -29.77 39.54
N LEU A 483 -8.67 -29.15 38.44
CA LEU A 483 -9.98 -28.51 38.33
C LEU A 483 -11.08 -29.56 38.08
N THR A 484 -12.31 -29.24 38.45
CA THR A 484 -13.51 -29.98 38.06
C THR A 484 -14.18 -29.27 36.87
N PHE A 485 -14.35 -29.97 35.77
CA PHE A 485 -15.01 -29.43 34.58
C PHE A 485 -16.51 -29.21 34.90
N VAL A 486 -17.04 -28.04 34.49
CA VAL A 486 -18.45 -27.68 34.69
C VAL A 486 -19.21 -27.68 33.37
N GLY A 487 -18.62 -27.10 32.30
CA GLY A 487 -19.31 -27.07 31.06
C GLY A 487 -18.67 -26.08 30.03
N PHE A 488 -19.41 -25.86 28.95
CA PHE A 488 -19.01 -25.00 27.85
C PHE A 488 -19.93 -23.78 27.73
N ILE A 489 -19.36 -22.64 27.35
CA ILE A 489 -20.09 -21.46 26.91
C ILE A 489 -19.78 -21.23 25.46
N THR A 490 -20.81 -21.06 24.62
CA THR A 490 -20.67 -20.92 23.19
C THR A 490 -21.06 -19.53 22.72
N PHE A 491 -20.36 -19.08 21.68
CA PHE A 491 -20.56 -17.79 21.06
C PHE A 491 -20.62 -17.97 19.55
N ILE A 492 -21.40 -17.12 18.89
CA ILE A 492 -21.55 -17.11 17.44
C ILE A 492 -21.02 -15.78 16.89
N ASP A 493 -20.20 -15.88 15.85
CA ASP A 493 -19.79 -14.78 15.00
C ASP A 493 -20.33 -15.02 13.59
N ARG A 494 -21.38 -14.30 13.20
CA ARG A 494 -22.16 -14.57 11.98
C ARG A 494 -21.38 -14.16 10.75
N PRO A 495 -21.35 -15.00 9.68
CA PRO A 495 -20.83 -14.61 8.39
C PRO A 495 -21.60 -13.41 7.84
N LYS A 496 -20.89 -12.47 7.19
CA LYS A 496 -21.53 -11.37 6.48
C LYS A 496 -22.31 -11.89 5.27
N PRO A 497 -23.51 -11.36 4.99
CA PRO A 497 -24.38 -11.85 3.91
C PRO A 497 -23.74 -11.74 2.51
N ASP A 498 -22.89 -10.76 2.29
CA ASP A 498 -22.26 -10.43 1.02
C ASP A 498 -20.84 -11.01 0.87
N ALA A 499 -20.27 -11.60 1.92
CA ALA A 499 -18.89 -12.15 1.90
C ALA A 499 -18.68 -13.17 0.77
N GLY A 500 -19.62 -14.10 0.60
CA GLY A 500 -19.54 -15.11 -0.44
C GLY A 500 -19.52 -14.52 -1.87
N ALA A 501 -20.39 -13.55 -2.15
CA ALA A 501 -20.45 -12.89 -3.45
C ALA A 501 -19.18 -12.09 -3.74
N SER A 502 -18.64 -11.41 -2.71
CA SER A 502 -17.40 -10.62 -2.80
C SER A 502 -16.18 -11.49 -3.07
N ILE A 503 -16.08 -12.65 -2.41
CA ILE A 503 -15.01 -13.62 -2.66
C ILE A 503 -15.11 -14.21 -4.07
N GLN A 504 -16.31 -14.55 -4.54
CA GLN A 504 -16.50 -15.01 -5.92
C GLN A 504 -16.07 -13.94 -6.93
N LYS A 505 -16.32 -12.65 -6.64
CA LYS A 505 -15.85 -11.54 -7.48
C LYS A 505 -14.33 -11.46 -7.52
N LEU A 506 -13.64 -11.60 -6.38
CA LEU A 506 -12.18 -11.66 -6.30
C LEU A 506 -11.61 -12.88 -7.05
N ASN A 507 -12.21 -14.06 -6.88
CA ASN A 507 -11.80 -15.27 -7.60
C ASN A 507 -11.93 -15.12 -9.13
N ARG A 508 -13.00 -14.47 -9.62
CA ARG A 508 -13.17 -14.16 -11.07
C ARG A 508 -12.08 -13.21 -11.58
N LEU A 509 -11.51 -12.38 -10.71
CA LEU A 509 -10.38 -11.53 -11.01
C LEU A 509 -9.02 -12.27 -10.92
N GLY A 510 -9.04 -13.58 -10.64
CA GLY A 510 -7.84 -14.40 -10.54
C GLY A 510 -7.09 -14.26 -9.22
N ILE A 511 -7.77 -13.79 -8.16
CA ILE A 511 -7.19 -13.63 -6.82
C ILE A 511 -7.63 -14.83 -5.98
N ALA A 512 -6.67 -15.64 -5.53
CA ALA A 512 -6.93 -16.73 -4.61
C ALA A 512 -7.05 -16.18 -3.18
N VAL A 513 -8.21 -16.40 -2.55
CA VAL A 513 -8.46 -15.97 -1.15
C VAL A 513 -8.13 -17.12 -0.21
N LYS A 514 -7.31 -16.86 0.81
CA LYS A 514 -6.92 -17.81 1.84
C LYS A 514 -7.14 -17.20 3.22
N ILE A 515 -7.55 -18.03 4.17
CA ILE A 515 -7.91 -17.59 5.52
C ILE A 515 -6.77 -17.88 6.47
N ILE A 516 -6.39 -16.87 7.26
CA ILE A 516 -5.42 -17.01 8.35
C ILE A 516 -6.10 -16.56 9.64
N THR A 517 -6.24 -17.45 10.60
CA THR A 517 -6.97 -17.16 11.85
C THR A 517 -6.32 -17.77 13.09
N GLY A 518 -6.49 -17.11 14.23
CA GLY A 518 -6.18 -17.69 15.54
C GLY A 518 -7.20 -18.71 16.02
N ASP A 519 -8.38 -18.78 15.37
CA ASP A 519 -9.47 -19.67 15.75
C ASP A 519 -9.21 -21.14 15.35
N ASN A 520 -10.06 -22.03 15.88
CA ASN A 520 -10.05 -23.44 15.51
C ASN A 520 -10.37 -23.66 14.02
N GLY A 521 -9.67 -24.63 13.41
CA GLY A 521 -9.82 -24.93 11.99
C GLY A 521 -11.22 -25.44 11.60
N ALA A 522 -11.92 -26.14 12.47
CA ALA A 522 -13.28 -26.61 12.21
C ALA A 522 -14.28 -25.44 12.14
N VAL A 523 -14.16 -24.47 13.04
CA VAL A 523 -14.95 -23.23 13.05
C VAL A 523 -14.71 -22.41 11.76
N ALA A 524 -13.45 -22.23 11.38
CA ALA A 524 -13.11 -21.53 10.14
C ALA A 524 -13.64 -22.27 8.90
N ALA A 525 -13.56 -23.60 8.87
CA ALA A 525 -14.09 -24.42 7.78
C ALA A 525 -15.62 -24.35 7.68
N LYS A 526 -16.33 -24.21 8.81
CA LYS A 526 -17.78 -24.01 8.80
C LYS A 526 -18.14 -22.67 8.19
N VAL A 527 -17.48 -21.57 8.62
CA VAL A 527 -17.67 -20.25 8.02
C VAL A 527 -17.40 -20.27 6.52
N CYS A 528 -16.33 -20.94 6.07
CA CYS A 528 -16.05 -21.11 4.64
C CYS A 528 -17.19 -21.79 3.89
N ARG A 529 -17.72 -22.87 4.45
CA ARG A 529 -18.86 -23.61 3.86
C ARG A 529 -20.11 -22.74 3.75
N ASP A 530 -20.40 -21.97 4.79
CA ASP A 530 -21.59 -21.10 4.83
C ASP A 530 -21.53 -19.98 3.79
N ILE A 531 -20.33 -19.44 3.51
CA ILE A 531 -20.10 -18.42 2.46
C ILE A 531 -19.74 -19.01 1.09
N GLY A 532 -19.73 -20.34 0.94
CA GLY A 532 -19.52 -21.03 -0.32
C GLY A 532 -18.06 -21.08 -0.80
N ILE A 533 -17.09 -21.03 0.12
CA ILE A 533 -15.66 -21.24 -0.20
C ILE A 533 -15.32 -22.73 -0.08
N PRO A 534 -14.81 -23.39 -1.14
CA PRO A 534 -14.34 -24.75 -1.04
C PRO A 534 -13.10 -24.84 -0.14
N VAL A 535 -13.13 -25.72 0.86
CA VAL A 535 -11.98 -25.96 1.75
C VAL A 535 -11.22 -27.17 1.25
N GLU A 536 -10.04 -26.96 0.67
CA GLU A 536 -9.18 -28.04 0.15
C GLU A 536 -8.30 -28.62 1.27
N ARG A 537 -7.65 -27.77 2.05
CA ARG A 537 -6.74 -28.16 3.13
C ARG A 537 -6.79 -27.15 4.27
N VAL A 538 -6.68 -27.66 5.50
CA VAL A 538 -6.48 -26.87 6.71
C VAL A 538 -5.10 -27.23 7.27
N LEU A 539 -4.28 -26.22 7.63
CA LEU A 539 -3.03 -26.39 8.36
C LEU A 539 -3.15 -25.65 9.70
N SER A 540 -2.76 -26.33 10.77
CA SER A 540 -2.71 -25.71 12.11
C SER A 540 -1.35 -25.07 12.39
N GLY A 541 -1.28 -24.18 13.40
CA GLY A 541 -0.01 -23.63 13.86
C GLY A 541 1.01 -24.70 14.33
N ALA A 542 0.51 -25.84 14.84
CA ALA A 542 1.37 -26.99 15.17
C ALA A 542 1.92 -27.70 13.94
N ASP A 543 1.10 -27.86 12.87
CA ASP A 543 1.57 -28.41 11.59
C ASP A 543 2.64 -27.49 10.97
N LEU A 544 2.44 -26.19 11.06
CA LEU A 544 3.36 -25.18 10.54
C LEU A 544 4.73 -25.23 11.23
N ALA A 545 4.76 -25.52 12.53
CA ALA A 545 6.03 -25.64 13.29
C ALA A 545 6.92 -26.79 12.80
N LEU A 546 6.37 -27.74 12.05
CA LEU A 546 7.09 -28.89 11.48
C LEU A 546 7.60 -28.63 10.04
N LEU A 547 7.25 -27.49 9.45
CA LEU A 547 7.60 -27.13 8.06
C LEU A 547 8.78 -26.16 8.03
N ASP A 548 9.62 -26.32 7.02
CA ASP A 548 10.57 -25.30 6.61
C ASP A 548 9.95 -24.36 5.56
N ASP A 549 10.70 -23.35 5.15
CA ASP A 549 10.28 -22.36 4.17
C ASP A 549 9.86 -22.98 2.82
N ASP A 550 10.57 -24.00 2.36
CA ASP A 550 10.33 -24.60 1.03
C ASP A 550 9.11 -25.55 1.07
N ALA A 551 8.94 -26.28 2.15
CA ALA A 551 7.76 -27.11 2.39
C ALA A 551 6.50 -26.24 2.57
N LEU A 552 6.60 -25.12 3.28
CA LEU A 552 5.50 -24.17 3.40
C LEU A 552 5.14 -23.56 2.04
N ALA A 553 6.13 -23.12 1.24
CA ALA A 553 5.91 -22.60 -0.10
C ALA A 553 5.14 -23.57 -1.00
N ALA A 554 5.51 -24.87 -0.93
CA ALA A 554 4.81 -25.93 -1.66
C ALA A 554 3.39 -26.20 -1.13
N ALA A 555 3.13 -25.97 0.16
CA ALA A 555 1.82 -26.21 0.79
C ALA A 555 0.81 -25.05 0.55
N ILE A 556 1.28 -23.80 0.50
CA ILE A 556 0.42 -22.60 0.38
C ILE A 556 -0.59 -22.69 -0.77
N PRO A 557 -0.27 -23.13 -2.01
CA PRO A 557 -1.24 -23.18 -3.10
C PRO A 557 -2.47 -24.05 -2.78
N PHE A 558 -2.28 -25.15 -2.07
CA PHE A 558 -3.30 -26.13 -1.75
C PHE A 558 -3.98 -25.94 -0.39
N THR A 559 -3.54 -24.98 0.42
CA THR A 559 -4.10 -24.69 1.73
C THR A 559 -5.11 -23.57 1.64
N THR A 560 -6.35 -23.81 2.07
CA THR A 560 -7.40 -22.79 2.14
C THR A 560 -7.39 -22.06 3.47
N ILE A 561 -7.12 -22.77 4.57
CA ILE A 561 -7.20 -22.24 5.93
C ILE A 561 -5.91 -22.53 6.69
N PHE A 562 -5.36 -21.50 7.32
CA PHE A 562 -4.30 -21.59 8.33
C PHE A 562 -4.93 -21.23 9.68
N ALA A 563 -5.07 -22.23 10.56
CA ALA A 563 -5.80 -22.13 11.81
C ALA A 563 -4.86 -22.15 13.04
N ARG A 564 -5.27 -21.50 14.15
CA ARG A 564 -4.49 -21.42 15.40
C ARG A 564 -3.05 -20.94 15.16
N VAL A 565 -2.91 -19.94 14.30
CA VAL A 565 -1.60 -19.36 13.97
C VAL A 565 -1.28 -18.17 14.87
N SER A 566 -0.04 -18.10 15.33
CA SER A 566 0.48 -16.94 16.05
C SER A 566 0.74 -15.75 15.11
N PRO A 567 0.87 -14.52 15.63
CA PRO A 567 1.23 -13.34 14.82
C PRO A 567 2.53 -13.52 14.03
N VAL A 568 3.53 -14.18 14.62
CA VAL A 568 4.81 -14.49 13.98
C VAL A 568 4.61 -15.45 12.81
N GLN A 569 3.79 -16.49 12.99
CA GLN A 569 3.46 -17.44 11.93
C GLN A 569 2.65 -16.79 10.80
N LYS A 570 1.70 -15.87 11.11
CA LYS A 570 0.99 -15.08 10.10
C LYS A 570 1.98 -14.34 9.18
N SER A 571 2.92 -13.62 9.76
CA SER A 571 3.96 -12.90 9.03
C SER A 571 4.88 -13.84 8.23
N TRP A 572 5.22 -15.00 8.77
CA TRP A 572 6.05 -15.99 8.10
C TRP A 572 5.38 -16.55 6.84
N ILE A 573 4.10 -16.93 6.92
CA ILE A 573 3.31 -17.41 5.77
C ILE A 573 3.33 -16.35 4.65
N VAL A 574 3.05 -15.09 4.98
CA VAL A 574 3.07 -13.99 4.02
C VAL A 574 4.45 -13.80 3.38
N LYS A 575 5.52 -13.81 4.19
CA LYS A 575 6.91 -13.68 3.69
C LYS A 575 7.31 -14.83 2.76
N VAL A 576 6.92 -16.05 3.09
CA VAL A 576 7.20 -17.23 2.26
C VAL A 576 6.44 -17.16 0.93
N ALA A 577 5.15 -16.81 0.95
CA ALA A 577 4.36 -16.62 -0.27
C ALA A 577 4.99 -15.57 -1.20
N ARG A 578 5.42 -14.42 -0.66
CA ARG A 578 6.13 -13.37 -1.42
C ARG A 578 7.48 -13.84 -1.94
N ARG A 579 8.22 -14.60 -1.13
CA ARG A 579 9.50 -15.17 -1.54
C ARG A 579 9.33 -16.11 -2.74
N ASP A 580 8.25 -16.86 -2.78
CA ASP A 580 7.91 -17.75 -3.90
C ASP A 580 7.45 -16.99 -5.14
N GLY A 581 7.22 -15.69 -5.02
CA GLY A 581 7.00 -14.75 -6.12
C GLY A 581 5.54 -14.46 -6.42
N ALA A 582 4.64 -14.75 -5.50
CA ALA A 582 3.27 -14.25 -5.55
C ALA A 582 3.23 -12.76 -5.15
N ASP A 583 2.36 -11.98 -5.78
CA ASP A 583 1.99 -10.65 -5.31
C ASP A 583 0.89 -10.80 -4.26
N VAL A 584 1.23 -10.51 -3.00
CA VAL A 584 0.44 -10.87 -1.83
C VAL A 584 -0.20 -9.64 -1.19
N ALA A 585 -1.52 -9.69 -1.00
CA ALA A 585 -2.23 -8.80 -0.09
C ALA A 585 -2.55 -9.52 1.23
N PHE A 586 -2.57 -8.76 2.32
CA PHE A 586 -3.04 -9.20 3.62
C PHE A 586 -4.12 -8.24 4.14
N LEU A 587 -5.26 -8.78 4.56
CA LEU A 587 -6.37 -8.02 5.15
C LEU A 587 -6.54 -8.43 6.61
N GLY A 588 -6.39 -7.46 7.52
CA GLY A 588 -6.51 -7.67 8.95
C GLY A 588 -6.94 -6.41 9.70
N ASP A 589 -7.53 -6.59 10.89
CA ASP A 589 -8.08 -5.51 11.71
C ASP A 589 -7.55 -5.49 13.16
N GLY A 590 -6.82 -6.54 13.56
CA GLY A 590 -6.28 -6.69 14.90
C GLY A 590 -4.82 -6.26 15.06
N VAL A 591 -4.39 -6.04 16.30
CA VAL A 591 -2.98 -5.80 16.66
C VAL A 591 -2.09 -6.94 16.17
N ASN A 592 -2.58 -8.17 16.29
CA ASN A 592 -1.89 -9.40 15.90
C ASN A 592 -1.61 -9.50 14.40
N ASP A 593 -2.23 -8.63 13.58
CA ASP A 593 -2.10 -8.60 12.13
C ASP A 593 -1.05 -7.60 11.64
N ALA A 594 -0.63 -6.67 12.49
CA ALA A 594 0.25 -5.56 12.11
C ALA A 594 1.54 -6.02 11.42
N VAL A 595 2.19 -7.07 11.95
CA VAL A 595 3.42 -7.61 11.37
C VAL A 595 3.18 -8.28 10.01
N ALA A 596 2.02 -8.92 9.82
CA ALA A 596 1.63 -9.55 8.57
C ALA A 596 1.21 -8.50 7.53
N LEU A 597 0.49 -7.43 7.94
CA LEU A 597 0.14 -6.27 7.12
C LEU A 597 1.39 -5.63 6.53
N HIS A 598 2.39 -5.37 7.37
CA HIS A 598 3.66 -4.79 6.92
C HIS A 598 4.50 -5.75 6.06
N ALA A 599 4.34 -7.06 6.25
CA ALA A 599 5.07 -8.08 5.48
C ALA A 599 4.51 -8.29 4.07
N ALA A 600 3.25 -7.93 3.80
CA ALA A 600 2.59 -8.06 2.51
C ALA A 600 3.14 -7.07 1.45
N ASP A 601 2.80 -7.27 0.17
CA ASP A 601 3.01 -6.27 -0.87
C ASP A 601 2.00 -5.14 -0.75
N VAL A 602 0.76 -5.49 -0.33
CA VAL A 602 -0.31 -4.55 -0.01
C VAL A 602 -0.94 -4.94 1.32
N GLY A 603 -0.67 -4.17 2.37
CA GLY A 603 -1.37 -4.27 3.65
C GLY A 603 -2.72 -3.55 3.58
N ILE A 604 -3.80 -4.23 3.93
CA ILE A 604 -5.16 -3.70 3.88
C ILE A 604 -5.79 -3.80 5.27
N SER A 605 -6.38 -2.72 5.75
CA SER A 605 -7.12 -2.72 7.02
C SER A 605 -8.51 -2.09 6.83
N VAL A 606 -9.30 -2.07 7.89
CA VAL A 606 -10.65 -1.48 7.89
C VAL A 606 -10.72 -0.30 8.86
N ASP A 607 -11.68 0.59 8.67
CA ASP A 607 -11.82 1.80 9.49
C ASP A 607 -12.06 1.51 10.98
N SER A 608 -12.74 0.42 11.28
CA SER A 608 -12.98 -0.05 12.66
C SER A 608 -11.83 -0.87 13.26
N ALA A 609 -10.72 -1.04 12.53
CA ALA A 609 -9.54 -1.74 13.02
C ALA A 609 -8.84 -0.96 14.15
N THR A 610 -7.96 -1.66 14.87
CA THR A 610 -7.07 -1.01 15.83
C THR A 610 -6.15 -0.03 15.12
N ASP A 611 -5.70 1.01 15.83
CA ASP A 611 -4.83 2.03 15.24
C ASP A 611 -3.52 1.44 14.71
N VAL A 612 -3.00 0.44 15.40
CA VAL A 612 -1.82 -0.33 14.98
C VAL A 612 -2.02 -1.01 13.62
N ALA A 613 -3.16 -1.67 13.42
CA ALA A 613 -3.48 -2.32 12.16
C ALA A 613 -3.67 -1.28 11.05
N LYS A 614 -4.36 -0.16 11.34
CA LYS A 614 -4.50 0.96 10.40
C LYS A 614 -3.14 1.54 10.02
N ASP A 615 -2.24 1.71 10.98
CA ASP A 615 -0.91 2.28 10.74
C ASP A 615 -0.02 1.36 9.90
N ALA A 616 -0.05 0.07 10.17
CA ALA A 616 0.68 -0.94 9.41
C ALA A 616 0.15 -1.13 7.97
N ALA A 617 -1.11 -0.74 7.71
CA ALA A 617 -1.76 -0.92 6.41
C ALA A 617 -1.39 0.18 5.41
N ASP A 618 -1.29 -0.20 4.13
CA ASP A 618 -1.15 0.72 2.99
C ASP A 618 -2.49 1.29 2.53
N ILE A 619 -3.57 0.54 2.76
CA ILE A 619 -4.94 0.84 2.33
C ILE A 619 -5.89 0.62 3.50
N VAL A 620 -6.85 1.53 3.69
CA VAL A 620 -7.92 1.39 4.69
C VAL A 620 -9.26 1.39 3.98
N LEU A 621 -10.04 0.34 4.19
CA LEU A 621 -11.43 0.24 3.72
C LEU A 621 -12.34 0.94 4.72
N LEU A 622 -13.07 1.97 4.29
CA LEU A 622 -14.00 2.72 5.13
C LEU A 622 -15.32 1.95 5.37
N ASP A 623 -15.59 0.94 4.56
CA ASP A 623 -16.66 -0.04 4.76
C ASP A 623 -16.03 -1.43 4.92
N LYS A 624 -16.59 -2.26 5.81
CA LYS A 624 -16.16 -3.64 6.02
C LYS A 624 -16.62 -4.60 4.89
N ASP A 625 -16.72 -4.09 3.65
CA ASP A 625 -17.18 -4.86 2.50
C ASP A 625 -16.00 -5.27 1.60
N LEU A 626 -15.79 -6.57 1.44
CA LEU A 626 -14.80 -7.12 0.50
C LEU A 626 -15.10 -6.83 -0.98
N GLY A 627 -16.34 -6.50 -1.32
CA GLY A 627 -16.73 -6.08 -2.67
C GLY A 627 -16.04 -4.79 -3.09
N VAL A 628 -15.82 -3.90 -2.14
CA VAL A 628 -15.08 -2.63 -2.33
C VAL A 628 -13.61 -2.90 -2.69
N LEU A 629 -13.01 -3.95 -2.10
CA LEU A 629 -11.65 -4.38 -2.45
C LEU A 629 -11.55 -4.83 -3.91
N ALA A 630 -12.53 -5.59 -4.39
CA ALA A 630 -12.55 -6.03 -5.80
C ALA A 630 -12.64 -4.84 -6.77
N ASP A 631 -13.38 -3.79 -6.42
CA ASP A 631 -13.44 -2.55 -7.19
C ASP A 631 -12.08 -1.80 -7.14
N GLY A 632 -11.41 -1.84 -5.99
CA GLY A 632 -10.05 -1.33 -5.82
C GLY A 632 -9.04 -2.02 -6.73
N VAL A 633 -9.09 -3.34 -6.82
CA VAL A 633 -8.24 -4.14 -7.73
C VAL A 633 -8.48 -3.75 -9.19
N LEU A 634 -9.74 -3.63 -9.59
CA LEU A 634 -10.09 -3.23 -10.96
C LEU A 634 -9.55 -1.83 -11.30
N GLU A 635 -9.62 -0.89 -10.36
CA GLU A 635 -9.06 0.45 -10.56
C GLU A 635 -7.53 0.43 -10.64
N GLY A 636 -6.85 -0.34 -9.78
CA GLY A 636 -5.41 -0.54 -9.86
C GLY A 636 -4.97 -1.12 -11.22
N ARG A 637 -5.69 -2.13 -11.73
CA ARG A 637 -5.45 -2.69 -13.07
C ARG A 637 -5.67 -1.68 -14.18
N ARG A 638 -6.70 -0.81 -14.05
CA ARG A 638 -6.96 0.27 -15.02
C ARG A 638 -5.81 1.26 -15.09
N ILE A 639 -5.29 1.68 -13.93
CA ILE A 639 -4.16 2.60 -13.84
C ILE A 639 -2.92 2.00 -14.48
N PHE A 640 -2.59 0.76 -14.11
CA PHE A 640 -1.44 0.05 -14.67
C PHE A 640 -1.57 -0.12 -16.19
N ALA A 641 -2.75 -0.52 -16.68
CA ALA A 641 -3.00 -0.68 -18.12
C ALA A 641 -2.83 0.63 -18.88
N ASN A 642 -3.31 1.76 -18.34
CA ASN A 642 -3.13 3.06 -18.97
C ASN A 642 -1.67 3.52 -18.94
N THR A 643 -0.94 3.28 -17.84
CA THR A 643 0.51 3.51 -17.78
C THR A 643 1.24 2.68 -18.86
N LEU A 644 0.88 1.41 -19.02
CA LEU A 644 1.46 0.54 -20.04
C LEU A 644 1.14 1.02 -21.47
N LYS A 645 -0.09 1.50 -21.74
CA LYS A 645 -0.44 2.10 -23.04
C LYS A 645 0.50 3.24 -23.39
N TYR A 646 0.73 4.19 -22.47
CA TYR A 646 1.67 5.29 -22.68
C TYR A 646 3.07 4.77 -23.02
N VAL A 647 3.57 3.80 -22.24
CA VAL A 647 4.90 3.21 -22.47
C VAL A 647 5.01 2.57 -23.85
N LEU A 648 3.99 1.80 -24.26
CA LEU A 648 3.97 1.15 -25.59
C LEU A 648 3.96 2.18 -26.72
N MET A 649 3.16 3.24 -26.59
CA MET A 649 3.06 4.31 -27.58
C MET A 649 4.37 5.08 -27.69
N ALA A 650 4.88 5.56 -26.55
CA ALA A 650 6.12 6.33 -26.52
C ALA A 650 7.33 5.54 -27.06
N THR A 651 7.41 4.24 -26.71
CA THR A 651 8.55 3.43 -27.19
C THR A 651 8.48 3.08 -28.66
N SER A 652 7.31 2.73 -29.18
CA SER A 652 7.18 2.36 -30.61
C SER A 652 7.40 3.54 -31.53
N SER A 653 6.73 4.67 -31.25
CA SER A 653 6.83 5.88 -32.08
C SER A 653 8.21 6.53 -32.02
N ASN A 654 8.74 6.76 -30.82
CA ASN A 654 10.04 7.41 -30.67
C ASN A 654 11.18 6.54 -31.23
N PHE A 655 11.13 5.22 -31.05
CA PHE A 655 12.12 4.32 -31.64
C PHE A 655 12.07 4.35 -33.19
N GLY A 656 10.85 4.34 -33.75
CA GLY A 656 10.67 4.46 -35.21
C GLY A 656 11.32 5.75 -35.75
N ASN A 657 10.95 6.89 -35.20
CA ASN A 657 11.49 8.19 -35.65
C ASN A 657 13.01 8.29 -35.57
N MET A 658 13.61 7.73 -34.56
CA MET A 658 15.06 7.73 -34.43
C MET A 658 15.76 6.83 -35.42
N PHE A 659 15.19 5.66 -35.65
CA PHE A 659 15.67 4.75 -36.65
C PHE A 659 15.60 5.42 -38.04
N SER A 660 14.51 6.15 -38.31
CA SER A 660 14.34 6.93 -39.55
C SER A 660 15.31 8.09 -39.63
N ALA A 661 15.55 8.82 -38.54
CA ALA A 661 16.54 9.90 -38.51
C ALA A 661 17.98 9.40 -38.74
N ALA A 662 18.33 8.28 -38.12
CA ALA A 662 19.62 7.62 -38.31
C ALA A 662 19.79 7.15 -39.75
N GLY A 663 18.77 6.50 -40.29
CA GLY A 663 18.79 6.05 -41.69
C GLY A 663 18.85 7.23 -42.69
N ALA A 664 18.04 8.28 -42.50
CA ALA A 664 18.05 9.49 -43.30
C ALA A 664 19.43 10.16 -43.33
N SER A 665 20.13 10.16 -42.19
CA SER A 665 21.47 10.72 -42.08
C SER A 665 22.50 10.06 -43.00
N LEU A 666 22.28 8.80 -43.42
CA LEU A 666 23.19 8.06 -44.27
C LEU A 666 23.14 8.50 -45.75
N PHE A 667 21.98 8.94 -46.25
CA PHE A 667 21.81 9.23 -47.69
C PHE A 667 21.39 10.67 -47.99
N LEU A 668 20.90 11.46 -47.00
CA LEU A 668 20.59 12.86 -47.21
C LEU A 668 21.86 13.71 -47.07
N GLY A 669 22.07 14.71 -47.98
CA GLY A 669 23.16 15.71 -47.87
C GLY A 669 22.89 16.82 -46.84
N PHE A 670 21.72 16.81 -46.17
CA PHE A 670 21.28 17.83 -45.22
C PHE A 670 20.62 17.18 -43.99
N LEU A 671 20.41 17.92 -42.90
CA LEU A 671 19.69 17.44 -41.74
C LEU A 671 18.21 17.23 -42.10
N PRO A 672 17.65 16.02 -41.85
CA PRO A 672 16.28 15.68 -42.27
C PRO A 672 15.21 16.44 -41.47
N MET A 673 15.56 16.99 -40.33
CA MET A 673 14.73 17.85 -39.48
C MET A 673 15.63 18.74 -38.64
N LEU A 674 15.21 19.96 -38.32
CA LEU A 674 15.95 20.83 -37.41
C LEU A 674 15.79 20.33 -35.96
N PRO A 675 16.81 20.55 -35.07
CA PRO A 675 16.70 20.22 -33.66
C PRO A 675 15.46 20.81 -32.98
N SER A 676 15.14 22.08 -33.27
CA SER A 676 13.94 22.76 -32.80
C SER A 676 12.65 22.08 -33.26
N GLN A 677 12.59 21.62 -34.50
CA GLN A 677 11.42 20.89 -35.05
C GLN A 677 11.24 19.50 -34.40
N ILE A 678 12.33 18.76 -34.13
CA ILE A 678 12.31 17.47 -33.43
C ILE A 678 11.72 17.66 -32.01
N LEU A 679 12.20 18.67 -31.31
CA LEU A 679 11.73 18.96 -29.96
C LEU A 679 10.26 19.40 -29.95
N LEU A 680 9.85 20.21 -30.93
CA LEU A 680 8.44 20.62 -31.08
C LEU A 680 7.53 19.43 -31.41
N ASN A 681 7.98 18.54 -32.30
CA ASN A 681 7.24 17.30 -32.62
C ASN A 681 7.00 16.45 -31.40
N ASN A 682 8.07 16.22 -30.60
CA ASN A 682 7.96 15.45 -29.36
C ASN A 682 7.05 16.13 -28.33
N LEU A 683 7.14 17.45 -28.17
CA LEU A 683 6.29 18.20 -27.25
C LEU A 683 4.81 18.09 -27.66
N LEU A 684 4.48 18.25 -28.93
CA LEU A 684 3.10 18.13 -29.43
C LEU A 684 2.58 16.71 -29.28
N TYR A 685 3.41 15.70 -29.57
CA TYR A 685 3.08 14.30 -29.36
C TYR A 685 2.81 13.99 -27.89
N ASP A 686 3.65 14.45 -26.97
CA ASP A 686 3.47 14.31 -25.54
C ASP A 686 2.16 14.95 -25.06
N VAL A 687 1.80 16.14 -25.55
CA VAL A 687 0.49 16.79 -25.27
C VAL A 687 -0.67 15.91 -25.73
N GLY A 688 -0.56 15.27 -26.90
CA GLY A 688 -1.55 14.31 -27.40
C GLY A 688 -1.78 13.11 -26.46
N GLN A 689 -0.76 12.72 -25.70
CA GLN A 689 -0.78 11.58 -24.79
C GLN A 689 -1.31 11.91 -23.37
N LEU A 690 -1.42 13.18 -22.99
CA LEU A 690 -1.92 13.59 -21.65
C LEU A 690 -3.31 13.08 -21.31
N ALA A 691 -4.10 12.68 -22.31
CA ALA A 691 -5.42 12.11 -22.11
C ALA A 691 -5.41 10.61 -21.75
N ILE A 692 -4.28 9.90 -21.89
CA ILE A 692 -4.17 8.45 -21.68
C ILE A 692 -4.67 8.02 -20.28
N PRO A 693 -4.36 8.72 -19.16
CA PRO A 693 -4.88 8.37 -17.85
C PRO A 693 -6.41 8.30 -17.76
N THR A 694 -7.12 8.99 -18.64
CA THR A 694 -8.58 9.02 -18.67
C THR A 694 -9.21 8.00 -19.61
N ASP A 695 -8.38 7.20 -20.30
CA ASP A 695 -8.86 6.27 -21.32
C ASP A 695 -9.54 5.03 -20.71
N SER A 696 -10.51 4.48 -21.44
CA SER A 696 -11.16 3.25 -21.08
C SER A 696 -10.22 2.05 -21.33
N VAL A 697 -10.30 1.04 -20.45
CA VAL A 697 -9.55 -0.20 -20.56
C VAL A 697 -10.51 -1.34 -20.89
N ASP A 698 -10.11 -2.20 -21.80
CA ASP A 698 -10.92 -3.35 -22.22
C ASP A 698 -11.05 -4.37 -21.07
N ALA A 699 -12.24 -4.96 -20.92
CA ALA A 699 -12.56 -5.87 -19.83
C ALA A 699 -11.63 -7.10 -19.76
N GLU A 700 -11.14 -7.55 -20.91
CA GLU A 700 -10.23 -8.69 -20.99
C GLU A 700 -8.85 -8.39 -20.36
N VAL A 701 -8.43 -7.13 -20.41
CA VAL A 701 -7.18 -6.65 -19.78
C VAL A 701 -7.36 -6.55 -18.27
N LEU A 702 -8.55 -6.11 -17.82
CA LEU A 702 -8.87 -6.00 -16.40
C LEU A 702 -9.10 -7.33 -15.71
N ALA A 703 -9.41 -8.39 -16.46
CA ALA A 703 -9.73 -9.70 -15.89
C ALA A 703 -8.51 -10.43 -15.27
N ARG A 704 -7.30 -10.01 -15.58
CA ARG A 704 -6.06 -10.67 -15.14
C ARG A 704 -5.07 -9.70 -14.54
N PRO A 705 -4.26 -10.14 -13.56
CA PRO A 705 -3.13 -9.35 -13.07
C PRO A 705 -2.17 -9.02 -14.21
N ALA A 706 -1.65 -7.80 -14.22
CA ALA A 706 -0.67 -7.36 -15.21
C ALA A 706 0.65 -7.03 -14.50
N SER A 707 1.77 -7.46 -15.05
CA SER A 707 3.10 -7.19 -14.53
C SER A 707 4.01 -6.57 -15.61
N TRP A 708 5.09 -5.92 -15.19
CA TRP A 708 6.10 -5.41 -16.10
C TRP A 708 6.83 -6.56 -16.81
N ASP A 709 6.63 -6.68 -18.12
CA ASP A 709 7.38 -7.59 -18.99
C ASP A 709 8.27 -6.79 -19.94
N ILE A 710 9.54 -6.64 -19.56
CA ILE A 710 10.54 -5.93 -20.37
C ILE A 710 10.80 -6.64 -21.72
N ALA A 711 10.68 -7.97 -21.74
CA ALA A 711 10.85 -8.72 -22.98
C ALA A 711 9.69 -8.46 -23.94
N PHE A 712 8.45 -8.36 -23.44
CA PHE A 712 7.29 -7.95 -24.21
C PHE A 712 7.46 -6.54 -24.77
N LEU A 713 7.88 -5.55 -23.94
CA LEU A 713 8.12 -4.18 -24.36
C LEU A 713 9.18 -4.10 -25.47
N ARG A 714 10.27 -4.85 -25.32
CA ARG A 714 11.33 -4.93 -26.33
C ARG A 714 10.79 -5.54 -27.64
N ARG A 715 10.05 -6.63 -27.59
CA ARG A 715 9.43 -7.26 -28.77
C ARG A 715 8.47 -6.29 -29.46
N PHE A 716 7.65 -5.59 -28.68
CA PHE A 716 6.70 -4.62 -29.19
C PHE A 716 7.44 -3.48 -29.93
N MET A 717 8.47 -2.90 -29.33
CA MET A 717 9.31 -1.85 -29.94
C MET A 717 9.94 -2.33 -31.25
N MET A 718 10.47 -3.57 -31.27
CA MET A 718 11.14 -4.14 -32.47
C MET A 718 10.17 -4.49 -33.60
N VAL A 719 8.89 -4.67 -33.33
CA VAL A 719 7.87 -4.95 -34.36
C VAL A 719 7.26 -3.65 -34.89
N PHE A 720 6.79 -2.79 -33.98
CA PHE A 720 6.00 -1.60 -34.37
C PHE A 720 6.88 -0.40 -34.79
N GLY A 721 8.09 -0.26 -34.23
CA GLY A 721 9.04 0.79 -34.61
C GLY A 721 9.43 0.75 -36.10
N PRO A 722 9.93 -0.37 -36.62
CA PRO A 722 10.28 -0.48 -38.04
C PRO A 722 9.09 -0.26 -38.99
N VAL A 723 7.85 -0.62 -38.59
CA VAL A 723 6.66 -0.33 -39.40
C VAL A 723 6.47 1.19 -39.54
N SER A 724 6.64 1.95 -38.43
CA SER A 724 6.60 3.41 -38.50
C SER A 724 7.66 3.96 -39.42
N SER A 725 8.91 3.49 -39.26
CA SER A 725 10.05 3.94 -40.08
C SER A 725 9.87 3.70 -41.59
N LEU A 726 9.15 2.63 -41.96
CA LEU A 726 8.85 2.37 -43.37
C LEU A 726 8.04 3.52 -43.98
N PHE A 727 7.13 4.13 -43.26
CA PHE A 727 6.34 5.27 -43.73
C PHE A 727 7.16 6.57 -43.75
N ASP A 728 8.04 6.75 -42.76
CA ASP A 728 9.02 7.86 -42.82
C ASP A 728 9.85 7.77 -44.10
N PHE A 729 10.42 6.62 -44.44
CA PHE A 729 11.18 6.43 -45.67
C PHE A 729 10.33 6.58 -46.95
N ALA A 730 9.07 6.15 -46.91
CA ALA A 730 8.12 6.39 -48.00
C ALA A 730 7.85 7.89 -48.17
N THR A 731 7.71 8.64 -47.08
CA THR A 731 7.59 10.09 -47.09
C THR A 731 8.87 10.73 -47.68
N PHE A 732 10.07 10.26 -47.29
CA PHE A 732 11.32 10.72 -47.87
C PHE A 732 11.36 10.52 -49.39
N PHE A 733 10.94 9.35 -49.84
CA PHE A 733 10.86 9.05 -51.27
C PHE A 733 9.87 9.99 -52.01
N VAL A 734 8.66 10.18 -51.42
CA VAL A 734 7.62 11.07 -51.97
C VAL A 734 8.19 12.51 -52.10
N MET A 735 8.80 13.03 -51.05
CA MET A 735 9.34 14.39 -51.01
C MET A 735 10.48 14.59 -52.00
N ILE A 736 11.41 13.65 -52.12
CA ILE A 736 12.61 13.78 -52.96
C ILE A 736 12.32 13.46 -54.42
N LYS A 737 11.53 12.41 -54.71
CA LYS A 737 11.40 11.86 -56.07
C LYS A 737 10.09 12.21 -56.75
N ILE A 738 9.00 12.46 -56.02
CA ILE A 738 7.69 12.77 -56.59
C ILE A 738 7.44 14.28 -56.59
N LEU A 739 7.74 14.94 -55.47
CA LEU A 739 7.45 16.36 -55.29
C LEU A 739 8.66 17.28 -55.56
N ASP A 740 9.87 16.73 -55.77
CA ASP A 740 11.15 17.46 -55.94
C ASP A 740 11.30 18.60 -54.92
N ALA A 741 11.00 18.25 -53.65
CA ALA A 741 10.87 19.21 -52.58
C ALA A 741 12.21 19.83 -52.16
N SER A 742 12.20 21.13 -51.89
CA SER A 742 13.33 21.82 -51.26
C SER A 742 13.61 21.25 -49.86
N HIS A 743 14.80 21.55 -49.31
CA HIS A 743 15.20 21.09 -47.98
C HIS A 743 14.19 21.54 -46.91
N SER A 744 13.63 22.73 -47.02
CA SER A 744 12.63 23.25 -46.06
C SER A 744 11.27 22.55 -46.21
N GLU A 745 10.82 22.29 -47.44
CA GLU A 745 9.61 21.50 -47.69
C GLU A 745 9.77 20.08 -47.22
N PHE A 746 10.94 19.46 -47.44
CA PHE A 746 11.24 18.11 -46.94
C PHE A 746 11.11 18.04 -45.42
N ARG A 747 11.73 18.95 -44.68
CA ARG A 747 11.66 19.02 -43.22
C ARG A 747 10.22 19.21 -42.74
N THR A 748 9.49 20.12 -43.42
CA THR A 748 8.08 20.40 -43.10
C THR A 748 7.19 19.17 -43.37
N GLY A 749 7.41 18.51 -44.52
CA GLY A 749 6.66 17.31 -44.90
C GLY A 749 6.85 16.18 -43.92
N TRP A 750 8.09 15.88 -43.54
CA TRP A 750 8.36 14.86 -42.54
C TRP A 750 7.83 15.20 -41.15
N PHE A 751 7.94 16.45 -40.70
CA PHE A 751 7.34 16.91 -39.46
C PHE A 751 5.83 16.67 -39.42
N VAL A 752 5.09 17.06 -40.46
CA VAL A 752 3.63 16.90 -40.51
C VAL A 752 3.22 15.42 -40.57
N GLU A 753 3.92 14.62 -41.37
CA GLU A 753 3.69 13.19 -41.49
C GLU A 753 3.96 12.48 -40.17
N SER A 754 5.12 12.68 -39.59
CA SER A 754 5.55 12.07 -38.36
C SER A 754 4.58 12.38 -37.21
N LEU A 755 4.18 13.64 -37.04
CA LEU A 755 3.21 14.00 -36.01
C LEU A 755 1.82 13.37 -36.25
N ALA A 756 1.35 13.34 -37.49
CA ALA A 756 0.06 12.76 -37.83
C ALA A 756 0.04 11.23 -37.62
N THR A 757 1.05 10.51 -38.07
CA THR A 757 1.13 9.04 -37.92
C THR A 757 1.29 8.66 -36.47
N GLN A 758 2.14 9.33 -35.70
CA GLN A 758 2.37 9.07 -34.29
C GLN A 758 1.12 9.34 -33.42
N THR A 759 0.36 10.39 -33.71
CA THR A 759 -0.84 10.72 -32.93
C THR A 759 -2.02 9.83 -33.30
N LEU A 760 -2.20 9.49 -34.58
CA LEU A 760 -3.32 8.65 -34.99
C LEU A 760 -3.13 7.18 -34.67
N VAL A 761 -1.90 6.67 -34.61
CA VAL A 761 -1.63 5.28 -34.21
C VAL A 761 -2.02 4.99 -32.76
N ILE A 762 -2.13 6.03 -31.93
CA ILE A 762 -2.61 5.91 -30.53
C ILE A 762 -3.94 5.18 -30.47
N PHE A 763 -4.87 5.44 -31.41
CA PHE A 763 -6.18 4.78 -31.46
C PHE A 763 -6.11 3.28 -31.64
N LEU A 764 -5.07 2.79 -32.33
CA LEU A 764 -4.86 1.36 -32.61
C LEU A 764 -4.14 0.65 -31.47
N ILE A 765 -3.07 1.28 -30.96
CA ILE A 765 -2.19 0.70 -29.93
C ILE A 765 -2.89 0.66 -28.56
N ARG A 766 -3.81 1.62 -28.27
CA ARG A 766 -4.51 1.70 -26.98
C ARG A 766 -5.34 0.47 -26.61
N THR A 767 -5.66 -0.40 -27.58
CA THR A 767 -6.52 -1.58 -27.39
C THR A 767 -5.92 -2.81 -28.04
N HIS A 768 -6.11 -3.97 -27.40
CA HIS A 768 -5.78 -5.27 -27.99
C HIS A 768 -6.83 -5.76 -28.97
N ARG A 769 -8.03 -5.15 -29.01
CA ARG A 769 -9.15 -5.57 -29.88
C ARG A 769 -8.86 -5.26 -31.34
N VAL A 770 -9.23 -6.18 -32.20
CA VAL A 770 -9.15 -6.07 -33.66
C VAL A 770 -10.56 -6.27 -34.22
N PRO A 771 -11.09 -5.34 -34.99
CA PRO A 771 -10.59 -4.01 -35.31
C PRO A 771 -10.70 -3.04 -34.10
N PHE A 772 -9.82 -2.03 -34.08
CA PHE A 772 -9.64 -1.10 -32.95
C PHE A 772 -10.92 -0.37 -32.52
N PHE A 773 -11.87 -0.11 -33.43
CA PHE A 773 -13.14 0.59 -33.14
C PHE A 773 -14.12 -0.24 -32.30
N ARG A 774 -13.81 -1.53 -31.99
CA ARG A 774 -14.53 -2.32 -30.99
C ARG A 774 -14.26 -1.87 -29.54
N SER A 775 -13.25 -1.03 -29.34
CA SER A 775 -12.95 -0.41 -28.07
C SER A 775 -13.15 1.10 -28.16
N ARG A 776 -14.07 1.64 -27.37
CA ARG A 776 -14.40 3.08 -27.40
C ARG A 776 -13.39 3.89 -26.57
N PRO A 777 -12.69 4.89 -27.15
CA PRO A 777 -11.83 5.79 -26.40
C PRO A 777 -12.66 6.73 -25.50
N SER A 778 -12.02 7.28 -24.47
CA SER A 778 -12.60 8.40 -23.72
C SER A 778 -12.76 9.63 -24.62
N ARG A 779 -13.64 10.56 -24.24
CA ARG A 779 -13.84 11.81 -25.00
C ARG A 779 -12.55 12.62 -25.11
N ALA A 780 -11.78 12.71 -24.02
CA ALA A 780 -10.49 13.39 -24.03
C ALA A 780 -9.51 12.69 -24.97
N MET A 781 -9.46 11.34 -24.93
CA MET A 781 -8.61 10.52 -25.80
C MET A 781 -9.01 10.59 -27.28
N LEU A 782 -10.24 10.95 -27.58
CA LEU A 782 -10.68 11.22 -28.98
C LEU A 782 -10.22 12.61 -29.45
N ILE A 783 -10.35 13.62 -28.59
CA ILE A 783 -10.12 15.03 -28.96
C ILE A 783 -8.62 15.35 -29.03
N THR A 784 -7.83 14.97 -28.00
CA THR A 784 -6.45 15.43 -27.88
C THR A 784 -5.54 14.97 -29.03
N PRO A 785 -5.48 13.69 -29.46
CA PRO A 785 -4.64 13.30 -30.59
C PRO A 785 -5.08 13.94 -31.90
N VAL A 786 -6.39 14.04 -32.15
CA VAL A 786 -6.90 14.67 -33.37
C VAL A 786 -6.59 16.16 -33.38
N ALA A 787 -6.76 16.87 -32.27
CA ALA A 787 -6.39 18.26 -32.14
C ALA A 787 -4.88 18.48 -32.36
N THR A 788 -4.06 17.60 -31.79
CA THR A 788 -2.60 17.64 -31.96
C THR A 788 -2.20 17.44 -33.43
N ALA A 789 -2.77 16.46 -34.11
CA ALA A 789 -2.54 16.25 -35.55
C ALA A 789 -2.99 17.48 -36.39
N ALA A 790 -4.17 18.04 -36.05
CA ALA A 790 -4.66 19.24 -36.71
C ALA A 790 -3.73 20.46 -36.52
N VAL A 791 -3.19 20.65 -35.31
CA VAL A 791 -2.19 21.68 -35.03
C VAL A 791 -0.93 21.47 -35.90
N GLY A 792 -0.44 20.23 -35.98
CA GLY A 792 0.73 19.90 -36.80
C GLY A 792 0.51 20.23 -38.28
N VAL A 793 -0.66 19.93 -38.82
CA VAL A 793 -1.03 20.28 -40.20
C VAL A 793 -1.19 21.79 -40.39
N ALA A 794 -1.69 22.51 -39.38
CA ALA A 794 -1.92 23.95 -39.45
C ALA A 794 -0.63 24.79 -39.28
N LEU A 795 0.39 24.30 -38.58
CA LEU A 795 1.62 25.02 -38.26
C LEU A 795 2.32 25.59 -39.49
N PRO A 796 2.51 24.87 -40.62
CA PRO A 796 3.13 25.42 -41.85
C PRO A 796 2.40 26.60 -42.46
N PHE A 797 1.12 26.79 -42.16
CA PHE A 797 0.26 27.88 -42.63
C PHE A 797 0.12 29.04 -41.65
N SER A 798 0.73 28.88 -40.45
CA SER A 798 0.64 29.86 -39.37
C SER A 798 1.68 30.97 -39.51
N PRO A 799 1.49 32.13 -38.84
CA PRO A 799 2.54 33.18 -38.78
C PRO A 799 3.86 32.68 -38.13
N LEU A 800 3.82 31.59 -37.38
CA LEU A 800 4.98 30.99 -36.74
C LEU A 800 5.82 30.14 -37.71
N ALA A 801 5.30 29.78 -38.87
CA ALA A 801 5.96 28.90 -39.83
C ALA A 801 7.38 29.36 -40.15
N HIS A 802 7.53 30.64 -40.46
CA HIS A 802 8.85 31.20 -40.83
C HIS A 802 9.87 31.12 -39.69
N VAL A 803 9.46 31.41 -38.46
CA VAL A 803 10.30 31.35 -37.26
C VAL A 803 10.72 29.91 -36.93
N LEU A 804 9.83 28.93 -37.16
CA LEU A 804 10.06 27.51 -36.90
C LEU A 804 10.75 26.79 -38.08
N GLY A 805 11.10 27.52 -39.18
CA GLY A 805 11.73 26.95 -40.37
C GLY A 805 10.79 26.07 -41.19
N PHE A 806 9.48 26.30 -41.12
CA PHE A 806 8.47 25.62 -41.93
C PHE A 806 8.15 26.42 -43.21
N THR A 807 7.73 25.68 -44.21
CA THR A 807 7.23 26.22 -45.47
C THR A 807 5.87 25.61 -45.83
N THR A 808 5.09 26.29 -46.64
CA THR A 808 3.82 25.76 -47.12
C THR A 808 4.06 24.56 -48.03
N LEU A 809 3.22 23.52 -47.85
CA LEU A 809 3.30 22.29 -48.63
C LEU A 809 2.23 22.28 -49.73
N PRO A 810 2.49 21.66 -50.88
CA PRO A 810 1.50 21.55 -51.96
C PRO A 810 0.32 20.64 -51.52
N VAL A 811 -0.86 20.93 -52.08
CA VAL A 811 -2.08 20.13 -51.79
C VAL A 811 -1.88 18.63 -52.14
N ALA A 812 -1.08 18.35 -53.15
CA ALA A 812 -0.74 16.96 -53.54
C ALA A 812 -0.07 16.19 -52.39
N PHE A 813 0.77 16.84 -51.57
CA PHE A 813 1.37 16.24 -50.39
C PHE A 813 0.30 15.73 -49.41
N PHE A 814 -0.70 16.56 -49.09
CA PHE A 814 -1.77 16.21 -48.13
C PHE A 814 -2.65 15.06 -48.62
N LEU A 815 -2.93 14.99 -49.95
CA LEU A 815 -3.66 13.86 -50.54
C LEU A 815 -2.86 12.56 -50.46
N ILE A 816 -1.55 12.62 -50.74
CA ILE A 816 -0.64 11.47 -50.63
C ILE A 816 -0.54 11.06 -49.17
N LEU A 817 -0.34 12.01 -48.26
CA LEU A 817 -0.26 11.79 -46.82
C LEU A 817 -1.54 11.08 -46.30
N LEU A 818 -2.73 11.51 -46.70
CA LEU A 818 -3.97 10.86 -46.32
C LEU A 818 -4.04 9.39 -46.74
N GLY A 819 -3.58 9.12 -47.97
CA GLY A 819 -3.46 7.74 -48.46
C GLY A 819 -2.44 6.92 -47.70
N MET A 820 -1.28 7.50 -47.39
CA MET A 820 -0.23 6.87 -46.60
C MET A 820 -0.71 6.54 -45.17
N ILE A 821 -1.38 7.49 -44.49
CA ILE A 821 -1.95 7.29 -43.17
C ILE A 821 -2.96 6.13 -43.20
N ALA A 822 -3.85 6.06 -44.20
CA ALA A 822 -4.81 4.96 -44.31
C ALA A 822 -4.12 3.61 -44.42
N VAL A 823 -3.09 3.48 -45.25
CA VAL A 823 -2.28 2.28 -45.43
C VAL A 823 -1.51 1.96 -44.15
N TYR A 824 -0.94 2.96 -43.50
CA TYR A 824 -0.21 2.81 -42.24
C TYR A 824 -1.11 2.21 -41.15
N LEU A 825 -2.29 2.78 -40.92
CA LEU A 825 -3.23 2.28 -39.91
C LEU A 825 -3.65 0.83 -40.19
N VAL A 826 -3.87 0.47 -41.47
CA VAL A 826 -4.20 -0.93 -41.84
C VAL A 826 -3.04 -1.87 -41.54
N LEU A 827 -1.79 -1.47 -41.88
CA LEU A 827 -0.61 -2.29 -41.60
C LEU A 827 -0.33 -2.43 -40.10
N ILE A 828 -0.48 -1.38 -39.32
CA ILE A 828 -0.37 -1.45 -37.84
C ILE A 828 -1.45 -2.39 -37.28
N GLU A 829 -2.69 -2.31 -37.79
CA GLU A 829 -3.77 -3.20 -37.34
C GLU A 829 -3.47 -4.66 -37.67
N ALA A 830 -2.94 -4.95 -38.85
CA ALA A 830 -2.51 -6.30 -39.24
C ALA A 830 -1.32 -6.79 -38.38
N ALA A 831 -0.32 -5.93 -38.18
CA ALA A 831 0.82 -6.23 -37.30
C ALA A 831 0.37 -6.52 -35.86
N LYS A 832 -0.58 -5.71 -35.34
CA LYS A 832 -1.20 -5.91 -34.04
C LYS A 832 -1.92 -7.27 -33.94
N ALA A 833 -2.74 -7.62 -34.92
CA ALA A 833 -3.44 -8.89 -34.97
C ALA A 833 -2.46 -10.08 -34.94
N GLN A 834 -1.38 -9.99 -35.71
CA GLN A 834 -0.33 -11.02 -35.75
C GLN A 834 0.45 -11.09 -34.43
N PHE A 835 0.85 -9.95 -33.87
CA PHE A 835 1.62 -9.85 -32.63
C PHE A 835 0.89 -10.47 -31.46
N TYR A 836 -0.35 -10.08 -31.22
CA TYR A 836 -1.14 -10.62 -30.09
C TYR A 836 -1.59 -12.07 -30.30
N LYS A 837 -1.74 -12.55 -31.52
CA LYS A 837 -1.98 -13.97 -31.82
C LYS A 837 -0.80 -14.84 -31.37
N HIS A 838 0.43 -14.42 -31.64
CA HIS A 838 1.64 -15.13 -31.19
C HIS A 838 1.83 -15.04 -29.67
N GLU A 839 1.55 -13.87 -29.08
CA GLU A 839 1.66 -13.66 -27.63
C GLU A 839 0.64 -14.51 -26.84
N SER A 840 -0.59 -14.66 -27.36
CA SER A 840 -1.62 -15.51 -26.71
C SER A 840 -1.30 -17.01 -26.82
N SER A 841 -0.47 -17.41 -27.79
CA SER A 841 -0.08 -18.81 -28.02
C SER A 841 1.21 -19.18 -27.28
N ALA A 842 1.99 -18.21 -26.82
CA ALA A 842 3.18 -18.47 -26.03
C ALA A 842 2.75 -18.81 -24.58
N PRO A 843 3.14 -19.99 -24.03
CA PRO A 843 2.95 -20.21 -22.61
C PRO A 843 3.72 -19.09 -21.88
N ARG A 844 3.00 -18.32 -21.05
CA ARG A 844 3.66 -17.35 -20.15
C ARG A 844 4.62 -18.15 -19.29
N GLN A 845 5.89 -18.20 -19.69
CA GLN A 845 6.96 -18.72 -18.83
C GLN A 845 7.08 -17.76 -17.66
N ARG A 846 6.41 -18.10 -16.57
CA ARG A 846 6.86 -17.56 -15.26
C ARG A 846 8.35 -17.87 -15.19
N PRO A 847 9.23 -16.92 -14.89
CA PRO A 847 10.63 -17.23 -14.67
C PRO A 847 10.68 -18.37 -13.65
N SER A 848 11.33 -19.48 -14.01
CA SER A 848 11.37 -20.67 -13.16
C SER A 848 11.92 -20.31 -11.79
N HIS A 849 11.52 -21.04 -10.76
CA HIS A 849 11.97 -20.87 -9.36
C HIS A 849 13.51 -20.72 -9.30
N GLN A 850 14.25 -21.48 -10.12
CA GLN A 850 15.70 -21.40 -10.26
C GLN A 850 16.20 -20.05 -10.82
N GLN A 851 15.55 -19.49 -11.86
CA GLN A 851 15.96 -18.20 -12.44
C GLN A 851 15.65 -17.02 -11.51
N ARG A 852 14.57 -17.09 -10.73
CA ARG A 852 14.27 -16.10 -9.70
C ARG A 852 15.24 -16.21 -8.53
N HIS A 853 15.64 -17.42 -8.15
CA HIS A 853 16.64 -17.66 -7.10
C HIS A 853 18.03 -17.19 -7.51
N GLU A 854 18.49 -17.49 -8.72
CA GLU A 854 19.78 -17.03 -9.27
C GLU A 854 19.85 -15.51 -9.35
N HIS A 855 18.79 -14.83 -9.80
CA HIS A 855 18.73 -13.37 -9.81
C HIS A 855 18.76 -12.76 -8.40
N ARG A 856 18.20 -13.42 -7.39
CA ARG A 856 18.28 -12.95 -5.98
C ARG A 856 19.65 -13.21 -5.37
N VAL A 857 20.26 -14.37 -5.64
CA VAL A 857 21.62 -14.72 -5.16
C VAL A 857 22.64 -13.75 -5.76
N ILE A 858 22.57 -13.47 -7.06
CA ILE A 858 23.41 -12.48 -7.74
C ILE A 858 23.21 -11.06 -7.15
N ARG A 859 21.98 -10.66 -6.82
CA ARG A 859 21.70 -9.38 -6.14
C ARG A 859 22.22 -9.32 -4.71
N ARG A 860 22.16 -10.42 -3.94
CA ARG A 860 22.75 -10.49 -2.61
C ARG A 860 24.29 -10.47 -2.68
N ALA A 861 24.89 -11.23 -3.59
CA ALA A 861 26.34 -11.24 -3.80
C ALA A 861 26.86 -9.85 -4.25
N ALA A 862 26.10 -9.11 -5.05
CA ALA A 862 26.44 -7.74 -5.45
C ALA A 862 26.42 -6.73 -4.29
N ARG A 863 25.61 -6.97 -3.23
CA ARG A 863 25.61 -6.15 -2.01
C ARG A 863 26.81 -6.40 -1.09
N PHE A 864 27.46 -7.56 -1.21
CA PHE A 864 28.60 -7.95 -0.39
C PHE A 864 29.95 -7.81 -1.08
N ARG A 865 30.03 -7.16 -2.27
CA ARG A 865 31.33 -6.77 -2.85
C ARG A 865 31.91 -5.62 -2.03
N PRO A 866 33.01 -5.81 -1.27
CA PRO A 866 33.66 -4.69 -0.61
C PRO A 866 34.18 -3.72 -1.66
N HIS A 867 33.90 -2.43 -1.49
CA HIS A 867 34.55 -1.38 -2.25
C HIS A 867 36.06 -1.51 -2.06
N ARG A 868 36.76 -2.08 -3.02
CA ARG A 868 38.21 -1.94 -3.12
C ARG A 868 38.48 -0.47 -3.38
N ARG A 869 38.90 0.25 -2.35
CA ARG A 869 39.58 1.56 -2.54
C ARG A 869 40.83 1.30 -3.41
N PRO A 870 41.12 2.09 -4.44
CA PRO A 870 42.38 2.02 -5.13
C PRO A 870 43.46 2.43 -4.13
N ILE A 871 44.43 1.54 -3.89
CA ILE A 871 45.66 1.88 -3.21
C ILE A 871 46.42 2.80 -4.16
N ALA A 872 46.53 4.08 -3.78
CA ALA A 872 47.43 5.00 -4.44
C ALA A 872 48.86 4.48 -4.27
N ARG A 873 49.59 4.32 -5.38
CA ARG A 873 51.01 4.35 -5.47
C ARG A 873 51.48 5.66 -5.99
#